data_eed9ae6546bed4d0e48db3b48de3515c
#
_entry.id   eed9ae6546bed4d0e48db3b48de3515c
#
_cell.length_a   1.000
_cell.length_b   1.000
_cell.length_c   1.000
_cell.angle_alpha   90.00
_cell.angle_beta   90.00
_cell.angle_gamma   90.00
#
_symmetry.space_group_name_H-M   'P 1'
#
loop_
_entity.id
_entity.type
_entity.pdbx_description
1 polymer ?
#
loop_
_entity_poly.entity_id
_entity_poly.type
_entity_poly.pdbx_seq_one_letter_code
_entity_poly.pdbx_strand_id
1 'polypeptide(L)'
;MNLVYSWLKDYVDIDLSITELAHVLTMLGLEVENVRLVGLPKPQGDTTGVTFHGLPWDREKMVVAQVNEVMPHPNADRLVLCKLDDGKEELTVLTGAPNLYPYKGKGKLANPLKVAYAREGAELYDGHKPGKVLTKLKRMKIRGVESFSMICSEKELGISEEHEGVIILDDDAPVGTPLADYMGDAVFEIAILPNMVHCANVIGVAREVAAYTNKKLKFPDLKLPTGGTSINGKVTVKITDPNLNPRFIVGLLQNVEAKPSPYWVRYRLRLAGMRPINAIVDATNYVMMDAGQPLHAFDYDVLVKRANGKAPVITTRTPREGEKLTTLDEIERELDDFNELVCDSAGALSIAGVMGGLESEVTEETANVLLESASWNFINIRQTIASQRMNTEASYRNSRNLHPEIARVGVLLGLKRMAEWGGGEIADGLIDEYPQVYVSPTITISKDDAQRMLGIEISSKEIADLLTRLEFTCEVDGDAVKATAPDYRTDIAQGVIGKADVIEEIARLYGYDRIPSTRLQAELPPQRGNAAESRDRAVQDILQSIGLQEIVSYRLTNPDAEARLYPPESKPEMPEYVELKNPIAVEKRVLRRSLLPSVLEALEHNIRLRERLQLFEVGPVFIPVPNQELPAEPARLAIAISGKRYPYAWDAKTEQQYDFYDMKGIIESILKAFHIDNYAITANQHPTFHPGKCAALTIGDEHIGVFGALHPLVKENYELLEADIIAAHLDLERLYAHLPESFKAEPLVTFPPVIEDLAMIVPDETLSAAIEAVIKEQGGFLLKQVDLFDIFRGEQIGAGMKSMAYRLTYQAPNRTLTDKDVGKLRERIIQQLEKTLGAKVRKAE
;
A
#
# COMPACT_ATOMS: atom_id res chain seq x y z
N MET A 1 -4.83 -6.74 14.00
CA MET A 1 -4.87 -7.17 15.42
C MET A 1 -4.59 -8.67 15.52
N ASN A 2 -3.82 -9.10 16.50
CA ASN A 2 -3.57 -10.51 16.74
C ASN A 2 -4.63 -11.05 17.73
N LEU A 3 -5.57 -11.85 17.26
CA LEU A 3 -6.61 -12.47 18.06
C LEU A 3 -6.17 -13.88 18.50
N VAL A 4 -6.09 -14.10 19.80
CA VAL A 4 -5.70 -15.38 20.40
C VAL A 4 -6.92 -16.27 20.58
N TYR A 5 -6.92 -17.47 20.02
CA TYR A 5 -8.07 -18.39 20.01
C TYR A 5 -8.51 -18.82 21.39
N SER A 6 -7.57 -19.20 22.27
CA SER A 6 -7.90 -19.57 23.65
C SER A 6 -8.53 -18.42 24.43
N TRP A 7 -8.13 -17.18 24.14
CA TRP A 7 -8.71 -15.99 24.77
C TRP A 7 -10.14 -15.71 24.28
N LEU A 8 -10.38 -15.89 22.97
CA LEU A 8 -11.72 -15.74 22.38
C LEU A 8 -12.72 -16.72 23.00
N LYS A 9 -12.29 -17.97 23.28
CA LYS A 9 -13.13 -19.01 23.91
C LYS A 9 -13.59 -18.70 25.34
N ASP A 10 -12.92 -17.79 26.05
CA ASP A 10 -13.40 -17.34 27.35
C ASP A 10 -14.76 -16.64 27.25
N TYR A 11 -15.04 -16.01 26.11
CA TYR A 11 -16.23 -15.16 25.90
C TYR A 11 -17.31 -15.78 25.05
N VAL A 12 -17.01 -16.77 24.23
CA VAL A 12 -17.99 -17.46 23.39
C VAL A 12 -17.64 -18.93 23.20
N ASP A 13 -18.64 -19.81 23.22
CA ASP A 13 -18.45 -21.23 22.90
C ASP A 13 -18.32 -21.41 21.39
N ILE A 14 -17.17 -21.94 20.94
CA ILE A 14 -16.83 -22.08 19.52
C ILE A 14 -16.75 -23.56 19.17
N ASP A 15 -17.66 -24.03 18.31
CA ASP A 15 -17.67 -25.40 17.77
C ASP A 15 -17.03 -25.47 16.38
N LEU A 16 -16.63 -24.30 15.80
CA LEU A 16 -15.97 -24.19 14.51
C LEU A 16 -14.53 -24.62 14.61
N SER A 17 -14.02 -25.28 13.58
CA SER A 17 -12.59 -25.49 13.39
C SER A 17 -11.87 -24.16 13.19
N ILE A 18 -10.55 -24.13 13.34
CA ILE A 18 -9.73 -22.92 13.13
C ILE A 18 -9.90 -22.37 11.70
N THR A 19 -10.00 -23.24 10.69
CA THR A 19 -10.21 -22.84 9.28
C THR A 19 -11.61 -22.26 9.07
N GLU A 20 -12.64 -22.89 9.60
CA GLU A 20 -14.01 -22.36 9.52
C GLU A 20 -14.15 -21.03 10.24
N LEU A 21 -13.53 -20.88 11.41
CA LEU A 21 -13.54 -19.62 12.15
C LEU A 21 -12.84 -18.49 11.36
N ALA A 22 -11.69 -18.77 10.73
CA ALA A 22 -11.01 -17.79 9.88
C ALA A 22 -11.89 -17.32 8.72
N HIS A 23 -12.60 -18.23 8.08
CA HIS A 23 -13.56 -17.91 7.04
C HIS A 23 -14.74 -17.08 7.57
N VAL A 24 -15.35 -17.48 8.69
CA VAL A 24 -16.46 -16.74 9.31
C VAL A 24 -16.04 -15.32 9.69
N LEU A 25 -14.88 -15.15 10.31
CA LEU A 25 -14.37 -13.81 10.64
C LEU A 25 -14.23 -12.93 9.39
N THR A 26 -13.68 -13.47 8.30
CA THR A 26 -13.56 -12.75 7.03
C THR A 26 -14.93 -12.37 6.46
N MET A 27 -15.90 -13.28 6.48
CA MET A 27 -17.27 -13.00 6.01
C MET A 27 -18.00 -11.96 6.87
N LEU A 28 -17.64 -11.83 8.14
CA LEU A 28 -18.13 -10.80 9.06
C LEU A 28 -17.43 -9.43 8.89
N GLY A 29 -16.50 -9.29 7.92
CA GLY A 29 -15.75 -8.06 7.68
C GLY A 29 -14.45 -7.94 8.50
N LEU A 30 -14.03 -9.02 9.15
CA LEU A 30 -12.77 -9.14 9.90
C LEU A 30 -11.80 -10.03 9.12
N GLU A 31 -11.25 -9.49 8.05
CA GLU A 31 -10.37 -10.24 7.12
C GLU A 31 -9.20 -10.92 7.84
N VAL A 32 -9.06 -12.22 7.61
CA VAL A 32 -7.98 -13.05 8.14
C VAL A 32 -7.09 -13.52 7.00
N GLU A 33 -5.90 -12.95 6.88
CA GLU A 33 -4.91 -13.38 5.88
C GLU A 33 -4.05 -14.53 6.39
N ASN A 34 -3.65 -14.45 7.66
CA ASN A 34 -2.71 -15.37 8.28
C ASN A 34 -3.24 -15.93 9.61
N VAL A 35 -2.92 -17.20 9.86
CA VAL A 35 -3.10 -17.82 11.17
C VAL A 35 -1.78 -18.42 11.62
N ARG A 36 -1.24 -17.89 12.73
CA ARG A 36 -0.06 -18.45 13.38
C ARG A 36 -0.46 -19.54 14.35
N LEU A 37 0.01 -20.75 14.13
CA LEU A 37 -0.21 -21.91 14.99
C LEU A 37 0.96 -22.06 15.96
N VAL A 38 0.68 -22.14 17.24
CA VAL A 38 1.65 -22.34 18.31
C VAL A 38 1.39 -23.72 18.90
N GLY A 39 2.27 -24.66 18.61
CA GLY A 39 2.15 -26.05 19.07
C GLY A 39 1.08 -26.89 18.36
N LEU A 40 0.19 -26.30 17.61
CA LEU A 40 -0.89 -27.01 16.91
C LEU A 40 -0.45 -27.46 15.50
N PRO A 41 -0.97 -28.60 15.01
CA PRO A 41 -0.70 -29.06 13.64
C PRO A 41 -1.40 -28.18 12.60
N LYS A 42 -0.83 -28.07 11.41
CA LYS A 42 -1.47 -27.36 10.29
C LYS A 42 -2.75 -28.10 9.86
N PRO A 43 -3.82 -27.36 9.55
CA PRO A 43 -5.03 -27.92 8.97
C PRO A 43 -4.73 -28.65 7.65
N GLN A 44 -5.47 -29.72 7.38
CA GLN A 44 -5.40 -30.48 6.12
C GLN A 44 -6.59 -30.10 5.23
N GLY A 45 -6.36 -30.02 3.94
CA GLY A 45 -7.41 -29.69 2.95
C GLY A 45 -7.40 -28.23 2.50
N ASP A 46 -8.54 -27.76 2.00
CA ASP A 46 -8.75 -26.38 1.56
C ASP A 46 -8.74 -25.43 2.74
N THR A 47 -7.87 -24.44 2.69
CA THR A 47 -7.72 -23.40 3.72
C THR A 47 -8.43 -22.09 3.33
N THR A 48 -9.25 -22.10 2.29
CA THR A 48 -10.04 -20.92 1.82
C THR A 48 -9.21 -19.65 1.62
N GLY A 49 -7.96 -19.80 1.14
CA GLY A 49 -7.04 -18.68 0.90
C GLY A 49 -6.24 -18.21 2.12
N VAL A 50 -6.52 -18.74 3.32
CA VAL A 50 -5.80 -18.38 4.55
C VAL A 50 -4.45 -19.08 4.63
N THR A 51 -3.39 -18.35 4.96
CA THR A 51 -2.05 -18.91 5.16
C THR A 51 -1.85 -19.38 6.60
N PHE A 52 -1.51 -20.66 6.79
CA PHE A 52 -1.19 -21.23 8.10
C PHE A 52 0.31 -21.44 8.24
N HIS A 53 0.87 -20.88 9.30
CA HIS A 53 2.29 -21.03 9.63
C HIS A 53 2.49 -21.27 11.13
N GLY A 54 3.67 -21.77 11.53
CA GLY A 54 4.01 -22.03 12.93
C GLY A 54 4.70 -23.37 13.12
N LEU A 55 5.09 -23.63 14.37
CA LEU A 55 5.79 -24.85 14.78
C LEU A 55 4.81 -25.79 15.50
N PRO A 56 4.48 -26.98 14.95
CA PRO A 56 3.73 -27.98 15.66
C PRO A 56 4.63 -28.63 16.72
N TRP A 57 4.11 -28.85 17.93
CA TRP A 57 4.83 -29.52 19.00
C TRP A 57 4.49 -31.00 19.02
N ASP A 58 5.54 -31.84 19.08
CA ASP A 58 5.39 -33.29 19.19
C ASP A 58 4.80 -33.65 20.57
N ARG A 59 3.60 -34.21 20.58
CA ARG A 59 2.81 -34.48 21.79
C ARG A 59 3.49 -35.50 22.74
N GLU A 60 4.33 -36.38 22.22
CA GLU A 60 5.05 -37.37 23.05
C GLU A 60 6.37 -36.81 23.57
N LYS A 61 6.96 -35.83 22.88
CA LYS A 61 8.29 -35.30 23.18
C LYS A 61 8.28 -33.95 23.86
N MET A 62 7.23 -33.17 23.73
CA MET A 62 7.11 -31.86 24.36
C MET A 62 6.00 -31.90 25.41
N VAL A 63 6.39 -31.78 26.68
CA VAL A 63 5.48 -31.99 27.82
C VAL A 63 5.71 -30.96 28.93
N VAL A 64 4.72 -30.80 29.79
CA VAL A 64 4.88 -30.11 31.07
C VAL A 64 5.76 -31.00 31.99
N ALA A 65 6.79 -30.42 32.57
CA ALA A 65 7.65 -31.10 33.51
C ALA A 65 7.80 -30.31 34.82
N GLN A 66 8.34 -30.93 35.84
CA GLN A 66 8.52 -30.33 37.16
C GLN A 66 9.99 -30.38 37.58
N VAL A 67 10.58 -29.22 37.87
CA VAL A 67 11.94 -29.11 38.42
C VAL A 67 11.85 -29.19 39.94
N ASN A 68 12.44 -30.23 40.51
CA ASN A 68 12.46 -30.51 41.94
C ASN A 68 13.65 -29.90 42.64
N GLU A 69 14.80 -29.75 41.95
CA GLU A 69 16.05 -29.23 42.50
C GLU A 69 16.91 -28.60 41.42
N VAL A 70 17.59 -27.48 41.72
CA VAL A 70 18.54 -26.80 40.83
C VAL A 70 19.94 -26.87 41.45
N MET A 71 20.83 -27.66 40.86
CA MET A 71 22.19 -27.89 41.31
C MET A 71 23.21 -27.09 40.53
N PRO A 72 24.39 -26.76 41.16
CA PRO A 72 25.50 -26.17 40.43
C PRO A 72 26.11 -27.18 39.44
N HIS A 73 26.55 -26.68 38.27
CA HIS A 73 27.32 -27.49 37.33
C HIS A 73 28.76 -27.64 37.83
N PRO A 74 29.37 -28.84 37.79
CA PRO A 74 30.71 -29.09 38.38
C PRO A 74 31.84 -28.32 37.65
N ASN A 75 31.68 -27.96 36.38
CA ASN A 75 32.75 -27.38 35.56
C ASN A 75 32.34 -26.10 34.84
N ALA A 76 31.24 -25.41 35.26
CA ALA A 76 30.79 -24.20 34.61
C ALA A 76 29.86 -23.35 35.49
N ASP A 77 30.25 -22.11 35.78
CA ASP A 77 29.52 -21.22 36.70
C ASP A 77 28.16 -20.74 36.14
N ARG A 78 28.09 -20.60 34.82
CA ARG A 78 26.89 -20.13 34.10
C ARG A 78 25.96 -21.27 33.64
N LEU A 79 26.17 -22.50 34.13
CA LEU A 79 25.32 -23.64 33.87
C LEU A 79 24.75 -24.19 35.17
N VAL A 80 23.55 -24.74 35.10
CA VAL A 80 22.91 -25.44 36.21
C VAL A 80 22.40 -26.80 35.74
N LEU A 81 22.28 -27.72 36.68
CA LEU A 81 21.70 -29.05 36.49
C LEU A 81 20.38 -29.11 37.24
N CYS A 82 19.30 -29.38 36.54
CA CYS A 82 17.96 -29.46 37.10
C CYS A 82 17.56 -30.92 37.26
N LYS A 83 17.19 -31.36 38.49
CA LYS A 83 16.46 -32.60 38.66
C LYS A 83 15.01 -32.39 38.27
N LEU A 84 14.57 -33.06 37.24
CA LEU A 84 13.32 -32.84 36.58
C LEU A 84 12.53 -34.13 36.51
N ASP A 85 11.23 -34.05 36.84
CA ASP A 85 10.25 -35.13 36.66
C ASP A 85 9.38 -34.74 35.43
N ASP A 86 9.35 -35.59 34.39
CA ASP A 86 8.60 -35.38 33.15
C ASP A 86 7.27 -36.13 33.11
N GLY A 87 6.86 -36.67 34.26
CA GLY A 87 5.66 -37.49 34.40
C GLY A 87 5.87 -38.98 34.03
N LYS A 88 7.07 -39.36 33.51
CA LYS A 88 7.44 -40.72 33.19
C LYS A 88 8.64 -41.17 34.01
N GLU A 89 9.64 -40.31 34.13
CA GLU A 89 10.89 -40.58 34.84
C GLU A 89 11.53 -39.31 35.43
N GLU A 90 12.40 -39.49 36.41
CA GLU A 90 13.25 -38.42 36.93
C GLU A 90 14.56 -38.33 36.14
N LEU A 91 14.88 -37.16 35.65
CA LEU A 91 16.02 -36.87 34.78
C LEU A 91 16.86 -35.73 35.34
N THR A 92 18.10 -35.66 34.86
CA THR A 92 18.96 -34.49 35.11
C THR A 92 19.13 -33.75 33.80
N VAL A 93 18.68 -32.48 33.75
CA VAL A 93 18.69 -31.64 32.55
C VAL A 93 19.64 -30.47 32.78
N LEU A 94 20.47 -30.20 31.79
CA LEU A 94 21.44 -29.10 31.81
C LEU A 94 20.81 -27.87 31.12
N THR A 95 20.93 -26.69 31.74
CA THR A 95 20.53 -25.43 31.18
C THR A 95 21.42 -24.27 31.62
N GLY A 96 21.46 -23.20 30.80
CA GLY A 96 22.13 -21.92 31.10
C GLY A 96 21.19 -20.78 31.48
N ALA A 97 19.91 -21.08 31.71
CA ALA A 97 18.85 -20.07 31.89
C ALA A 97 19.06 -19.25 33.20
N PRO A 98 19.23 -17.92 33.10
CA PRO A 98 19.51 -17.05 34.28
C PRO A 98 18.37 -17.05 35.29
N ASN A 99 17.14 -17.21 34.87
CA ASN A 99 15.95 -17.20 35.74
C ASN A 99 15.85 -18.43 36.66
N LEU A 100 16.74 -19.45 36.50
CA LEU A 100 16.92 -20.56 37.44
C LEU A 100 18.04 -20.35 38.44
N TYR A 101 18.91 -19.37 38.25
CA TYR A 101 20.04 -19.13 39.20
C TYR A 101 19.61 -18.78 40.61
N PRO A 102 18.50 -18.09 40.90
CA PRO A 102 18.01 -17.84 42.26
C PRO A 102 17.74 -19.12 43.07
N TYR A 103 17.52 -20.26 42.38
CA TYR A 103 17.24 -21.57 43.00
C TYR A 103 18.46 -22.46 43.12
N LYS A 104 19.63 -22.05 42.57
CA LYS A 104 20.85 -22.84 42.52
C LYS A 104 21.38 -23.14 43.89
N GLY A 105 21.59 -24.41 44.19
CA GLY A 105 22.20 -24.89 45.43
C GLY A 105 21.30 -24.84 46.67
N LYS A 106 20.01 -24.57 46.53
CA LYS A 106 19.04 -24.50 47.62
C LYS A 106 18.51 -25.91 48.05
N GLY A 107 19.01 -26.98 47.41
CA GLY A 107 18.49 -28.33 47.61
C GLY A 107 17.12 -28.53 46.97
N LYS A 108 16.34 -29.47 47.53
CA LYS A 108 14.99 -29.74 47.05
C LYS A 108 14.09 -28.51 47.26
N LEU A 109 13.43 -28.05 46.21
CA LEU A 109 12.56 -26.87 46.25
C LEU A 109 11.29 -27.18 47.07
N ALA A 110 10.92 -26.26 47.96
CA ALA A 110 9.67 -26.36 48.71
C ALA A 110 8.43 -26.28 47.78
N ASN A 111 8.51 -25.41 46.81
CA ASN A 111 7.55 -25.28 45.67
C ASN A 111 8.28 -25.64 44.40
N PRO A 112 8.11 -26.86 43.86
CA PRO A 112 8.75 -27.25 42.59
C PRO A 112 8.24 -26.41 41.41
N LEU A 113 9.15 -26.07 40.47
CA LEU A 113 8.81 -25.24 39.33
C LEU A 113 8.21 -26.07 38.19
N LYS A 114 7.08 -25.64 37.65
CA LYS A 114 6.52 -26.22 36.43
C LYS A 114 7.19 -25.56 35.21
N VAL A 115 7.60 -26.36 34.23
CA VAL A 115 8.37 -25.88 33.07
C VAL A 115 7.93 -26.54 31.75
N ALA A 116 8.17 -25.86 30.63
CA ALA A 116 8.05 -26.44 29.30
C ALA A 116 9.30 -27.28 28.98
N TYR A 117 9.12 -28.57 28.70
CA TYR A 117 10.23 -29.50 28.54
C TYR A 117 10.17 -30.24 27.20
N ALA A 118 11.33 -30.39 26.56
CA ALA A 118 11.52 -31.12 25.32
C ALA A 118 12.45 -32.33 25.52
N ARG A 119 11.95 -33.51 25.15
CA ARG A 119 12.69 -34.80 25.20
C ARG A 119 13.64 -34.95 24.01
N GLU A 120 14.50 -35.97 24.05
CA GLU A 120 15.37 -36.32 22.94
C GLU A 120 14.62 -36.56 21.64
N GLY A 121 15.11 -35.97 20.56
CA GLY A 121 14.50 -36.04 19.24
C GLY A 121 13.31 -35.07 19.00
N ALA A 122 13.00 -34.20 19.95
CA ALA A 122 12.07 -33.10 19.70
C ALA A 122 12.63 -32.13 18.68
N GLU A 123 11.76 -31.56 17.84
CA GLU A 123 12.10 -30.54 16.84
C GLU A 123 11.61 -29.19 17.34
N LEU A 124 12.50 -28.19 17.36
CA LEU A 124 12.25 -26.85 17.90
C LEU A 124 13.10 -25.81 17.16
N TYR A 125 12.89 -24.51 17.39
CA TYR A 125 13.76 -23.49 16.84
C TYR A 125 15.08 -23.39 17.61
N ASP A 126 16.18 -23.09 16.90
CA ASP A 126 17.49 -22.84 17.50
C ASP A 126 17.48 -21.48 18.21
N GLY A 127 17.49 -21.47 19.55
CA GLY A 127 17.45 -20.25 20.36
C GLY A 127 18.62 -19.29 20.10
N HIS A 128 19.75 -19.77 19.63
CA HIS A 128 20.96 -18.98 19.43
C HIS A 128 21.15 -18.44 18.01
N LYS A 129 20.38 -18.92 17.04
CA LYS A 129 20.46 -18.45 15.66
C LYS A 129 19.42 -17.37 15.37
N PRO A 130 19.73 -16.37 14.53
CA PRO A 130 18.73 -15.41 14.09
C PRO A 130 17.67 -16.10 13.22
N GLY A 131 16.42 -15.70 13.40
CA GLY A 131 15.28 -16.21 12.64
C GLY A 131 14.79 -17.60 13.09
N LYS A 132 13.92 -18.19 12.28
CA LYS A 132 13.21 -19.44 12.58
C LYS A 132 13.94 -20.67 12.02
N VAL A 133 15.12 -20.97 12.54
CA VAL A 133 15.95 -22.12 12.13
C VAL A 133 15.57 -23.34 12.96
N LEU A 134 15.01 -24.37 12.31
CA LEU A 134 14.66 -25.62 12.99
C LEU A 134 15.91 -26.43 13.37
N THR A 135 15.87 -27.01 14.54
CA THR A 135 16.88 -27.93 15.07
C THR A 135 16.21 -29.13 15.75
N LYS A 136 16.89 -30.27 15.74
CA LYS A 136 16.40 -31.48 16.40
C LYS A 136 17.32 -31.80 17.58
N LEU A 137 16.77 -32.01 18.77
CA LEU A 137 17.52 -32.36 19.95
C LEU A 137 18.23 -33.71 19.78
N LYS A 138 19.54 -33.68 19.92
CA LYS A 138 20.41 -34.84 19.80
C LYS A 138 21.28 -34.96 21.05
N ARG A 139 21.60 -36.19 21.43
CA ARG A 139 22.52 -36.48 22.55
C ARG A 139 23.91 -35.90 22.28
N MET A 140 24.39 -35.07 23.20
CA MET A 140 25.72 -34.45 23.15
C MET A 140 26.32 -34.31 24.55
N LYS A 141 27.62 -34.07 24.64
CA LYS A 141 28.28 -33.75 25.92
C LYS A 141 28.59 -32.24 25.96
N ILE A 142 28.11 -31.56 26.97
CA ILE A 142 28.37 -30.16 27.25
C ILE A 142 29.14 -30.04 28.55
N ARG A 143 30.37 -29.55 28.50
CA ARG A 143 31.27 -29.42 29.65
C ARG A 143 31.40 -30.70 30.51
N GLY A 144 31.31 -31.88 29.88
CA GLY A 144 31.45 -33.19 30.55
C GLY A 144 30.14 -33.84 30.99
N VAL A 145 29.01 -33.12 30.92
CA VAL A 145 27.67 -33.66 31.26
C VAL A 145 26.93 -34.01 29.98
N GLU A 146 26.23 -35.16 29.95
CA GLU A 146 25.35 -35.52 28.86
C GLU A 146 24.12 -34.60 28.83
N SER A 147 23.82 -34.07 27.64
CA SER A 147 22.62 -33.27 27.35
C SER A 147 21.93 -33.88 26.15
N PHE A 148 20.67 -34.28 26.27
CA PHE A 148 19.86 -34.86 25.20
C PHE A 148 18.41 -34.33 25.17
N SER A 149 18.10 -33.47 26.13
CA SER A 149 16.79 -32.86 26.36
C SER A 149 16.99 -31.44 26.88
N MET A 150 15.97 -30.63 26.91
CA MET A 150 16.08 -29.26 27.38
C MET A 150 14.78 -28.73 28.00
N ILE A 151 14.94 -27.79 28.93
CA ILE A 151 13.88 -26.92 29.41
C ILE A 151 13.82 -25.75 28.40
N CYS A 152 12.66 -25.51 27.80
CA CYS A 152 12.52 -24.61 26.66
C CYS A 152 12.32 -23.16 27.05
N SER A 153 12.86 -22.28 26.24
CA SER A 153 12.51 -20.85 26.17
C SER A 153 11.34 -20.61 25.21
N GLU A 154 10.81 -19.41 25.17
CA GLU A 154 9.72 -19.05 24.28
C GLU A 154 10.12 -19.04 22.81
N LYS A 155 11.37 -18.65 22.50
CA LYS A 155 11.89 -18.66 21.14
C LYS A 155 11.97 -20.06 20.56
N GLU A 156 12.42 -21.01 21.34
CA GLU A 156 12.54 -22.41 20.92
C GLU A 156 11.19 -23.04 20.61
N LEU A 157 10.12 -22.58 21.26
CA LEU A 157 8.75 -23.00 21.01
C LEU A 157 8.02 -22.16 19.97
N GLY A 158 8.64 -21.09 19.45
CA GLY A 158 8.04 -20.20 18.45
C GLY A 158 6.94 -19.28 19.01
N ILE A 159 6.97 -19.00 20.32
CA ILE A 159 6.03 -18.12 21.01
C ILE A 159 6.44 -16.65 20.83
N SER A 160 7.69 -16.32 21.15
CA SER A 160 8.30 -14.98 21.03
C SER A 160 9.78 -15.08 20.67
N GLU A 161 10.51 -13.94 20.61
CA GLU A 161 11.97 -13.92 20.40
C GLU A 161 12.78 -14.06 21.72
N GLU A 162 12.10 -14.17 22.86
CA GLU A 162 12.73 -14.30 24.18
C GLU A 162 13.42 -15.66 24.34
N HIS A 163 14.73 -15.66 24.61
CA HIS A 163 15.55 -16.89 24.70
C HIS A 163 16.51 -16.93 25.88
N GLU A 164 16.63 -15.87 26.68
CA GLU A 164 17.54 -15.83 27.82
C GLU A 164 17.05 -16.68 29.00
N GLY A 165 15.71 -16.71 29.22
CA GLY A 165 15.09 -17.49 30.28
C GLY A 165 14.32 -18.70 29.78
N VAL A 166 14.14 -19.71 30.62
CA VAL A 166 13.22 -20.83 30.38
C VAL A 166 11.80 -20.48 30.81
N ILE A 167 10.80 -21.10 30.18
CA ILE A 167 9.39 -20.93 30.55
C ILE A 167 9.15 -21.60 31.92
N ILE A 168 8.74 -20.76 32.89
CA ILE A 168 8.19 -21.23 34.17
C ILE A 168 6.66 -21.02 34.06
N LEU A 169 5.95 -22.15 34.05
CA LEU A 169 4.51 -22.23 33.97
C LEU A 169 3.85 -21.94 35.32
N ASP A 170 2.51 -21.74 35.31
CA ASP A 170 1.75 -21.60 36.54
C ASP A 170 1.74 -22.92 37.37
N ASP A 171 1.57 -22.81 38.69
CA ASP A 171 1.71 -23.92 39.63
C ASP A 171 0.74 -25.09 39.40
N ASP A 172 -0.41 -24.82 38.78
CA ASP A 172 -1.46 -25.76 38.45
C ASP A 172 -1.19 -26.61 37.20
N ALA A 173 -0.12 -26.32 36.45
CA ALA A 173 0.22 -27.05 35.23
C ALA A 173 0.47 -28.55 35.51
N PRO A 174 -0.30 -29.49 34.91
CA PRO A 174 -0.25 -30.90 35.21
C PRO A 174 0.97 -31.56 34.56
N VAL A 175 1.84 -32.16 35.36
CA VAL A 175 3.08 -32.82 34.91
C VAL A 175 2.76 -34.00 33.98
N GLY A 176 3.55 -34.13 32.90
CA GLY A 176 3.39 -35.19 31.89
C GLY A 176 2.36 -34.90 30.82
N THR A 177 1.59 -33.82 30.93
CA THR A 177 0.65 -33.41 29.91
C THR A 177 1.38 -32.93 28.66
N PRO A 178 0.99 -33.34 27.44
CA PRO A 178 1.52 -32.75 26.20
C PRO A 178 1.41 -31.25 26.22
N LEU A 179 2.51 -30.55 25.92
CA LEU A 179 2.55 -29.09 25.97
C LEU A 179 1.53 -28.45 25.00
N ALA A 180 1.29 -29.12 23.86
CA ALA A 180 0.26 -28.69 22.89
C ALA A 180 -1.16 -28.71 23.45
N ASP A 181 -1.47 -29.58 24.44
CA ASP A 181 -2.78 -29.64 25.09
C ASP A 181 -2.92 -28.61 26.21
N TYR A 182 -1.81 -28.25 26.85
CA TYR A 182 -1.80 -27.30 27.95
C TYR A 182 -1.81 -25.86 27.46
N MET A 183 -0.97 -25.55 26.45
CA MET A 183 -0.79 -24.16 25.97
C MET A 183 -0.69 -24.01 24.44
N GLY A 184 -1.08 -25.06 23.69
CA GLY A 184 -1.20 -24.91 22.22
C GLY A 184 -2.28 -23.93 21.84
N ASP A 185 -2.01 -23.04 20.85
CA ASP A 185 -2.94 -21.98 20.49
C ASP A 185 -2.89 -21.63 18.99
N ALA A 186 -3.87 -20.85 18.53
CA ALA A 186 -3.91 -20.24 17.23
C ALA A 186 -4.08 -18.74 17.37
N VAL A 187 -3.33 -17.97 16.59
CA VAL A 187 -3.39 -16.52 16.56
C VAL A 187 -3.82 -16.09 15.16
N PHE A 188 -4.99 -15.48 15.07
CA PHE A 188 -5.54 -14.92 13.82
C PHE A 188 -5.03 -13.49 13.62
N GLU A 189 -4.39 -13.21 12.51
CA GLU A 189 -4.03 -11.84 12.11
C GLU A 189 -5.22 -11.21 11.43
N ILE A 190 -5.93 -10.33 12.14
CA ILE A 190 -7.19 -9.74 11.70
C ILE A 190 -6.96 -8.29 11.27
N ALA A 191 -7.42 -7.92 10.07
CA ALA A 191 -7.52 -6.54 9.62
C ALA A 191 -8.77 -5.89 10.22
N ILE A 192 -8.58 -4.82 11.01
CA ILE A 192 -9.67 -4.05 11.60
C ILE A 192 -9.89 -2.76 10.82
N LEU A 193 -11.03 -2.63 10.16
CA LEU A 193 -11.40 -1.43 9.43
C LEU A 193 -11.68 -0.25 10.37
N PRO A 194 -11.53 1.01 9.90
CA PRO A 194 -11.73 2.19 10.76
C PRO A 194 -13.12 2.30 11.39
N ASN A 195 -14.17 1.79 10.74
CA ASN A 195 -15.56 1.75 11.28
C ASN A 195 -15.81 0.58 12.25
N MET A 196 -14.89 -0.38 12.34
CA MET A 196 -15.02 -1.56 13.19
C MET A 196 -14.15 -1.51 14.46
N VAL A 197 -13.93 -0.32 15.03
CA VAL A 197 -13.11 -0.18 16.26
C VAL A 197 -13.63 -1.00 17.43
N HIS A 198 -14.94 -1.24 17.50
CA HIS A 198 -15.56 -2.10 18.48
C HIS A 198 -15.07 -3.56 18.42
N CYS A 199 -14.47 -3.97 17.30
CA CYS A 199 -13.79 -5.26 17.12
C CYS A 199 -12.27 -5.19 17.30
N ALA A 200 -11.67 -4.04 17.64
CA ALA A 200 -10.25 -3.94 17.93
C ALA A 200 -9.86 -4.54 19.30
N ASN A 201 -10.59 -5.56 19.74
CA ASN A 201 -10.45 -6.28 21.02
C ASN A 201 -11.13 -7.65 20.96
N VAL A 202 -10.79 -8.51 21.95
CA VAL A 202 -11.27 -9.89 21.98
C VAL A 202 -12.78 -9.97 22.23
N ILE A 203 -13.32 -9.18 23.17
CA ILE A 203 -14.78 -9.17 23.48
C ILE A 203 -15.60 -8.70 22.28
N GLY A 204 -15.10 -7.69 21.53
CA GLY A 204 -15.77 -7.23 20.32
C GLY A 204 -15.86 -8.31 19.25
N VAL A 205 -14.76 -9.01 18.99
CA VAL A 205 -14.77 -10.16 18.06
C VAL A 205 -15.66 -11.29 18.59
N ALA A 206 -15.67 -11.52 19.90
CA ALA A 206 -16.53 -12.53 20.51
C ALA A 206 -18.03 -12.21 20.32
N ARG A 207 -18.43 -10.91 20.33
CA ARG A 207 -19.80 -10.47 20.00
C ARG A 207 -20.18 -10.87 18.57
N GLU A 208 -19.30 -10.61 17.62
CA GLU A 208 -19.51 -10.95 16.21
C GLU A 208 -19.67 -12.47 16.01
N VAL A 209 -18.76 -13.26 16.60
CA VAL A 209 -18.83 -14.72 16.56
C VAL A 209 -20.10 -15.24 17.25
N ALA A 210 -20.47 -14.66 18.40
CA ALA A 210 -21.69 -15.02 19.13
C ALA A 210 -22.95 -14.71 18.29
N ALA A 211 -23.00 -13.54 17.66
CA ALA A 211 -24.10 -13.14 16.78
C ALA A 211 -24.24 -14.09 15.57
N TYR A 212 -23.14 -14.42 14.91
CA TYR A 212 -23.12 -15.34 13.77
C TYR A 212 -23.55 -16.77 14.15
N THR A 213 -22.96 -17.30 15.22
CA THR A 213 -23.24 -18.68 15.69
C THR A 213 -24.54 -18.79 16.49
N ASN A 214 -25.23 -17.68 16.72
CA ASN A 214 -26.41 -17.59 17.58
C ASN A 214 -26.18 -18.18 18.99
N LYS A 215 -25.00 -17.91 19.55
CA LYS A 215 -24.58 -18.32 20.90
C LYS A 215 -24.57 -17.12 21.85
N LYS A 216 -24.59 -17.40 23.14
CA LYS A 216 -24.58 -16.38 24.18
C LYS A 216 -23.15 -15.87 24.41
N LEU A 217 -22.95 -14.53 24.39
CA LEU A 217 -21.73 -13.89 24.87
C LEU A 217 -21.60 -14.06 26.39
N LYS A 218 -20.45 -14.48 26.87
CA LYS A 218 -20.07 -14.57 28.29
C LYS A 218 -19.39 -13.28 28.71
N PHE A 219 -20.15 -12.19 28.88
CA PHE A 219 -19.59 -10.92 29.26
C PHE A 219 -19.04 -10.96 30.71
N PRO A 220 -17.86 -10.37 31.01
CA PRO A 220 -17.24 -10.41 32.31
C PRO A 220 -18.05 -9.68 33.38
N ASP A 221 -17.99 -10.14 34.63
CA ASP A 221 -18.60 -9.46 35.75
C ASP A 221 -17.81 -8.17 36.11
N LEU A 222 -18.50 -7.03 36.07
CA LEU A 222 -17.96 -5.71 36.30
C LEU A 222 -18.06 -5.25 37.78
N LYS A 223 -18.61 -6.09 38.69
CA LYS A 223 -18.73 -5.73 40.09
C LYS A 223 -17.35 -5.67 40.77
N LEU A 224 -17.05 -4.53 41.39
CA LEU A 224 -15.87 -4.42 42.24
C LEU A 224 -16.15 -4.94 43.65
N PRO A 225 -15.13 -5.44 44.37
CA PRO A 225 -15.21 -5.72 45.79
C PRO A 225 -15.61 -4.44 46.57
N THR A 226 -16.46 -4.58 47.56
CA THR A 226 -16.87 -3.47 48.47
C THR A 226 -16.11 -3.53 49.78
N GLY A 227 -15.88 -2.36 50.41
CA GLY A 227 -15.29 -2.28 51.75
C GLY A 227 -13.92 -1.63 51.82
N GLY A 228 -13.36 -1.18 50.67
CA GLY A 228 -12.15 -0.34 50.66
C GLY A 228 -12.37 1.09 51.20
N THR A 229 -11.27 1.85 51.39
CA THR A 229 -11.36 3.27 51.72
C THR A 229 -11.94 4.05 50.55
N SER A 230 -12.84 5.04 50.84
CA SER A 230 -13.44 5.84 49.78
C SER A 230 -12.40 6.61 48.95
N ILE A 231 -12.57 6.66 47.62
CA ILE A 231 -11.77 7.52 46.74
C ILE A 231 -12.11 8.99 46.87
N ASN A 232 -13.31 9.33 47.40
CA ASN A 232 -13.75 10.71 47.58
C ASN A 232 -12.76 11.54 48.45
N GLY A 233 -12.36 12.68 47.94
CA GLY A 233 -11.37 13.55 48.60
C GLY A 233 -9.91 13.14 48.36
N LYS A 234 -9.63 11.99 47.71
CA LYS A 234 -8.26 11.55 47.37
C LYS A 234 -7.78 12.09 46.02
N VAL A 235 -8.69 12.31 45.10
CA VAL A 235 -8.40 12.87 43.77
C VAL A 235 -9.60 13.69 43.27
N THR A 236 -9.33 14.69 42.42
CA THR A 236 -10.37 15.45 41.70
C THR A 236 -10.04 15.44 40.21
N VAL A 237 -11.03 15.30 39.36
CA VAL A 237 -10.89 15.36 37.89
C VAL A 237 -11.57 16.62 37.36
N LYS A 238 -11.00 17.28 36.36
CA LYS A 238 -11.56 18.43 35.65
C LYS A 238 -11.34 18.30 34.17
N ILE A 239 -12.41 18.26 33.39
CA ILE A 239 -12.37 18.34 31.94
C ILE A 239 -12.51 19.80 31.53
N THR A 240 -11.51 20.35 30.83
CA THR A 240 -11.52 21.74 30.36
C THR A 240 -12.36 21.90 29.09
N ASP A 241 -12.23 20.96 28.12
CA ASP A 241 -13.02 20.96 26.91
C ASP A 241 -13.67 19.58 26.69
N PRO A 242 -15.00 19.47 26.88
CA PRO A 242 -15.74 18.22 26.65
C PRO A 242 -15.76 17.75 25.20
N ASN A 243 -15.44 18.62 24.22
CA ASN A 243 -15.33 18.19 22.82
C ASN A 243 -14.03 17.44 22.55
N LEU A 244 -12.96 17.73 23.30
CA LEU A 244 -11.69 17.02 23.19
C LEU A 244 -11.66 15.78 24.08
N ASN A 245 -12.21 15.89 25.30
CA ASN A 245 -12.31 14.80 26.26
C ASN A 245 -13.78 14.59 26.71
N PRO A 246 -14.58 13.75 26.02
CA PRO A 246 -15.96 13.52 26.38
C PRO A 246 -16.16 12.90 27.77
N ARG A 247 -15.27 12.03 28.22
CA ARG A 247 -15.38 11.35 29.53
C ARG A 247 -14.01 11.02 30.08
N PHE A 248 -13.82 11.20 31.38
CA PHE A 248 -12.62 10.87 32.11
C PHE A 248 -12.95 10.18 33.42
N ILE A 249 -12.50 8.96 33.63
CA ILE A 249 -12.77 8.17 34.83
C ILE A 249 -11.47 7.79 35.49
N VAL A 250 -11.41 7.90 36.83
CA VAL A 250 -10.30 7.36 37.60
C VAL A 250 -10.80 6.45 38.73
N GLY A 251 -9.99 5.41 38.98
CA GLY A 251 -10.12 4.55 40.15
C GLY A 251 -8.78 4.45 40.89
N LEU A 252 -8.82 4.17 42.17
CA LEU A 252 -7.62 4.07 43.03
C LEU A 252 -7.45 2.65 43.53
N LEU A 253 -6.24 2.10 43.34
CA LEU A 253 -5.81 0.83 43.92
C LEU A 253 -4.64 1.12 44.88
N GLN A 254 -4.73 0.61 46.09
CA GLN A 254 -3.74 0.83 47.15
C GLN A 254 -3.04 -0.48 47.55
N ASN A 255 -1.78 -0.39 47.99
CA ASN A 255 -0.97 -1.52 48.43
C ASN A 255 -0.81 -2.62 47.37
N VAL A 256 -0.71 -2.23 46.09
CA VAL A 256 -0.43 -3.13 44.96
C VAL A 256 1.07 -3.40 44.88
N GLU A 257 1.45 -4.55 44.36
CA GLU A 257 2.84 -4.95 44.16
C GLU A 257 3.14 -5.09 42.66
N ALA A 258 4.17 -4.42 42.19
CA ALA A 258 4.64 -4.48 40.80
C ALA A 258 5.44 -5.77 40.53
N LYS A 259 4.84 -6.93 40.83
CA LYS A 259 5.40 -8.24 40.53
C LYS A 259 5.03 -8.75 39.15
N PRO A 260 5.68 -9.80 38.61
CA PRO A 260 5.27 -10.42 37.37
C PRO A 260 3.83 -10.92 37.41
N SER A 261 3.07 -10.68 36.36
CA SER A 261 1.72 -11.26 36.19
C SER A 261 1.78 -12.77 36.00
N PRO A 262 0.71 -13.55 36.22
CA PRO A 262 0.63 -14.97 35.93
C PRO A 262 1.14 -15.32 34.53
N TYR A 263 1.72 -16.54 34.37
CA TYR A 263 2.33 -16.88 33.08
C TYR A 263 1.31 -16.89 31.92
N TRP A 264 0.10 -17.40 32.19
CA TRP A 264 -0.95 -17.43 31.16
C TRP A 264 -1.34 -16.02 30.65
N VAL A 265 -1.27 -14.97 31.51
CA VAL A 265 -1.48 -13.57 31.13
C VAL A 265 -0.36 -13.12 30.22
N ARG A 266 0.90 -13.30 30.64
CA ARG A 266 2.09 -12.95 29.87
C ARG A 266 2.12 -13.67 28.51
N TYR A 267 1.75 -14.92 28.48
CA TYR A 267 1.63 -15.73 27.26
C TYR A 267 0.61 -15.14 26.28
N ARG A 268 -0.62 -14.84 26.73
CA ARG A 268 -1.63 -14.22 25.88
C ARG A 268 -1.21 -12.84 25.37
N LEU A 269 -0.62 -12.00 26.20
CA LEU A 269 -0.10 -10.69 25.79
C LEU A 269 0.96 -10.84 24.68
N ARG A 270 1.92 -11.77 24.84
CA ARG A 270 2.93 -12.03 23.82
C ARG A 270 2.34 -12.55 22.51
N LEU A 271 1.39 -13.45 22.59
CA LEU A 271 0.66 -13.92 21.38
C LEU A 271 -0.10 -12.79 20.70
N ALA A 272 -0.64 -11.85 21.47
CA ALA A 272 -1.30 -10.65 20.95
C ALA A 272 -0.32 -9.57 20.45
N GLY A 273 1.00 -9.77 20.62
CA GLY A 273 2.03 -8.83 20.15
C GLY A 273 2.44 -7.77 21.19
N MET A 274 2.01 -7.93 22.45
CA MET A 274 2.35 -7.01 23.55
C MET A 274 3.53 -7.57 24.38
N ARG A 275 4.41 -6.71 24.87
CA ARG A 275 5.50 -7.07 25.76
C ARG A 275 5.02 -7.02 27.22
N PRO A 276 5.01 -8.13 27.97
CA PRO A 276 4.72 -8.12 29.40
C PRO A 276 5.81 -7.37 30.18
N ILE A 277 5.40 -6.63 31.21
CA ILE A 277 6.30 -5.83 32.08
C ILE A 277 6.10 -6.26 33.54
N ASN A 278 4.98 -5.90 34.15
CA ASN A 278 4.58 -6.26 35.50
C ASN A 278 3.05 -6.32 35.63
N ALA A 279 2.53 -6.84 36.73
CA ALA A 279 1.10 -7.02 36.94
C ALA A 279 0.24 -5.77 36.74
N ILE A 280 0.79 -4.57 37.03
CA ILE A 280 0.07 -3.31 36.88
C ILE A 280 -0.04 -2.95 35.39
N VAL A 281 1.08 -2.87 34.69
CA VAL A 281 1.13 -2.52 33.26
C VAL A 281 0.50 -3.61 32.40
N ASP A 282 0.72 -4.88 32.76
CA ASP A 282 0.11 -6.01 32.04
C ASP A 282 -1.42 -5.99 32.14
N ALA A 283 -1.97 -5.53 33.30
CA ALA A 283 -3.41 -5.38 33.45
C ALA A 283 -3.98 -4.29 32.53
N THR A 284 -3.30 -3.15 32.36
CA THR A 284 -3.73 -2.10 31.42
C THR A 284 -3.70 -2.61 29.97
N ASN A 285 -2.60 -3.26 29.58
CA ASN A 285 -2.45 -3.82 28.24
C ASN A 285 -3.45 -4.96 27.98
N TYR A 286 -3.66 -5.83 28.97
CA TYR A 286 -4.62 -6.92 28.84
C TYR A 286 -6.03 -6.40 28.62
N VAL A 287 -6.49 -5.43 29.41
CA VAL A 287 -7.83 -4.85 29.28
C VAL A 287 -7.99 -4.08 27.96
N MET A 288 -6.96 -3.41 27.49
CA MET A 288 -6.98 -2.78 26.17
C MET A 288 -7.19 -3.82 25.07
N MET A 289 -6.52 -4.97 25.12
CA MET A 289 -6.71 -6.05 24.14
C MET A 289 -8.02 -6.82 24.38
N ASP A 290 -8.49 -6.91 25.59
CA ASP A 290 -9.68 -7.66 26.00
C ASP A 290 -10.98 -6.93 25.67
N ALA A 291 -11.11 -5.67 26.13
CA ALA A 291 -12.33 -4.85 26.03
C ALA A 291 -12.20 -3.63 25.08
N GLY A 292 -11.02 -3.35 24.54
CA GLY A 292 -10.82 -2.27 23.58
C GLY A 292 -10.53 -0.89 24.16
N GLN A 293 -10.52 -0.74 25.50
CA GLN A 293 -10.30 0.51 26.18
C GLN A 293 -8.83 0.64 26.60
N PRO A 294 -8.07 1.58 26.01
CA PRO A 294 -6.75 1.93 26.53
C PRO A 294 -6.85 2.50 27.94
N LEU A 295 -5.96 2.04 28.82
CA LEU A 295 -5.87 2.50 30.21
C LEU A 295 -4.47 3.06 30.47
N HIS A 296 -4.37 4.04 31.40
CA HIS A 296 -3.09 4.51 31.86
C HIS A 296 -3.03 4.44 33.40
N ALA A 297 -1.90 3.96 33.93
CA ALA A 297 -1.66 3.81 35.36
C ALA A 297 -0.62 4.85 35.79
N PHE A 298 -1.03 5.77 36.67
CA PHE A 298 -0.14 6.72 37.32
C PHE A 298 0.30 6.21 38.70
N ASP A 299 1.56 6.44 39.06
CA ASP A 299 1.98 6.31 40.43
C ASP A 299 1.30 7.41 41.27
N TYR A 300 0.35 6.99 42.14
CA TYR A 300 -0.45 7.94 42.94
C TYR A 300 0.40 8.68 43.95
N ASP A 301 1.42 8.08 44.53
CA ASP A 301 2.28 8.71 45.53
C ASP A 301 3.14 9.80 44.90
N VAL A 302 3.58 9.59 43.64
CA VAL A 302 4.24 10.65 42.85
C VAL A 302 3.27 11.81 42.60
N LEU A 303 2.02 11.55 42.23
CA LEU A 303 1.02 12.62 42.01
C LEU A 303 0.75 13.40 43.28
N VAL A 304 0.65 12.76 44.45
CA VAL A 304 0.51 13.41 45.76
C VAL A 304 1.74 14.27 46.08
N LYS A 305 2.94 13.76 45.79
CA LYS A 305 4.19 14.52 45.99
C LYS A 305 4.22 15.77 45.09
N ARG A 306 3.84 15.64 43.83
CA ARG A 306 3.74 16.77 42.86
C ARG A 306 2.67 17.78 43.28
N ALA A 307 1.64 17.34 44.02
CA ALA A 307 0.59 18.18 44.60
C ALA A 307 0.99 18.75 46.01
N ASN A 308 2.27 18.66 46.39
CA ASN A 308 2.77 19.13 47.70
C ASN A 308 2.01 18.49 48.88
N GLY A 309 1.76 17.18 48.83
CA GLY A 309 1.11 16.38 49.88
C GLY A 309 -0.41 16.53 49.95
N LYS A 310 -1.03 17.20 48.97
CA LYS A 310 -2.50 17.35 48.85
C LYS A 310 -3.05 16.33 47.89
N ALA A 311 -4.38 16.16 47.91
CA ALA A 311 -5.06 15.38 46.90
C ALA A 311 -4.80 15.97 45.50
N PRO A 312 -4.31 15.17 44.52
CA PRO A 312 -4.03 15.66 43.19
C PRO A 312 -5.31 16.07 42.47
N VAL A 313 -5.17 17.08 41.61
CA VAL A 313 -6.22 17.56 40.72
C VAL A 313 -5.77 17.23 39.29
N ILE A 314 -6.39 16.24 38.68
CA ILE A 314 -6.14 15.87 37.29
C ILE A 314 -6.99 16.77 36.40
N THR A 315 -6.36 17.38 35.40
CA THR A 315 -7.04 18.32 34.48
C THR A 315 -6.67 17.97 33.05
N THR A 316 -7.66 17.86 32.19
CA THR A 316 -7.40 17.71 30.74
C THR A 316 -7.44 19.08 30.09
N ARG A 317 -6.44 19.42 29.28
CA ARG A 317 -6.29 20.71 28.59
C ARG A 317 -5.29 20.64 27.44
N THR A 318 -5.30 21.63 26.57
CA THR A 318 -4.22 21.85 25.60
C THR A 318 -2.96 22.45 26.27
N PRO A 319 -1.78 22.35 25.59
CA PRO A 319 -0.51 22.82 26.14
C PRO A 319 -0.50 24.34 26.38
N ARG A 320 0.36 24.76 27.28
CA ARG A 320 0.78 26.17 27.42
C ARG A 320 1.88 26.45 26.39
N GLU A 321 2.09 27.71 26.06
CA GLU A 321 3.14 28.13 25.13
C GLU A 321 4.53 27.58 25.55
N GLY A 322 5.20 26.84 24.71
CA GLY A 322 6.51 26.25 24.97
C GLY A 322 6.53 25.07 25.94
N GLU A 323 5.36 24.54 26.34
CA GLU A 323 5.30 23.36 27.23
C GLU A 323 5.87 22.10 26.51
N LYS A 324 6.70 21.35 27.22
CA LYS A 324 7.34 20.11 26.78
C LYS A 324 6.99 18.98 27.71
N LEU A 325 7.08 17.75 27.17
CA LEU A 325 6.88 16.53 27.95
C LEU A 325 7.90 15.47 27.52
N THR A 326 8.59 14.85 28.49
CA THR A 326 9.36 13.63 28.26
C THR A 326 8.41 12.44 28.40
N THR A 327 8.23 11.68 27.31
CA THR A 327 7.33 10.53 27.25
C THR A 327 8.03 9.23 27.68
N LEU A 328 7.28 8.13 27.89
CA LEU A 328 7.76 6.82 28.34
C LEU A 328 8.84 6.20 27.43
N ASP A 329 9.01 6.67 26.21
CA ASP A 329 10.09 6.30 25.29
C ASP A 329 11.36 7.16 25.49
N GLU A 330 11.43 7.94 26.58
CA GLU A 330 12.55 8.81 26.97
C GLU A 330 12.82 9.97 26.00
N ILE A 331 11.86 10.31 25.12
CA ILE A 331 11.99 11.39 24.15
C ILE A 331 11.33 12.66 24.72
N GLU A 332 12.08 13.77 24.78
CA GLU A 332 11.52 15.10 25.06
C GLU A 332 10.78 15.61 23.82
N ARG A 333 9.49 15.92 23.97
CA ARG A 333 8.61 16.34 22.87
C ARG A 333 8.20 17.78 23.02
N GLU A 334 8.26 18.51 21.92
CA GLU A 334 7.63 19.81 21.77
C GLU A 334 6.15 19.59 21.44
N LEU A 335 5.28 20.23 22.20
CA LEU A 335 3.84 20.01 22.11
C LEU A 335 3.21 21.08 21.22
N ASP A 336 2.36 20.65 20.30
CA ASP A 336 1.57 21.55 19.46
C ASP A 336 0.36 22.08 20.24
N ASP A 337 -0.11 23.26 19.92
CA ASP A 337 -1.19 24.00 20.63
C ASP A 337 -2.54 23.26 20.64
N PHE A 338 -2.71 22.28 19.78
CA PHE A 338 -3.89 21.43 19.68
C PHE A 338 -3.78 20.08 20.39
N ASN A 339 -2.57 19.66 20.84
CA ASN A 339 -2.43 18.37 21.53
C ASN A 339 -3.22 18.38 22.85
N GLU A 340 -4.09 17.39 23.06
CA GLU A 340 -4.73 17.24 24.37
C GLU A 340 -3.78 16.59 25.37
N LEU A 341 -3.74 17.11 26.59
CA LEU A 341 -2.87 16.63 27.67
C LEU A 341 -3.67 16.23 28.89
N VAL A 342 -3.20 15.22 29.60
CA VAL A 342 -3.57 15.00 31.00
C VAL A 342 -2.52 15.70 31.86
N CYS A 343 -2.95 16.55 32.78
CA CYS A 343 -2.08 17.41 33.60
C CYS A 343 -2.45 17.31 35.07
N ASP A 344 -1.49 17.62 35.93
CA ASP A 344 -1.72 17.96 37.32
C ASP A 344 -1.39 19.43 37.61
N SER A 345 -1.29 19.81 38.88
CA SER A 345 -0.93 21.18 39.29
C SER A 345 0.51 21.58 38.94
N ALA A 346 1.39 20.60 38.72
CA ALA A 346 2.80 20.80 38.38
C ALA A 346 3.07 20.87 36.87
N GLY A 347 2.22 20.26 36.03
CA GLY A 347 2.36 20.27 34.55
C GLY A 347 1.77 19.05 33.89
N ALA A 348 2.20 18.78 32.64
CA ALA A 348 1.76 17.65 31.84
C ALA A 348 2.19 16.30 32.46
N LEU A 349 1.29 15.33 32.42
CA LEU A 349 1.50 13.93 32.84
C LEU A 349 1.51 12.98 31.67
N SER A 350 0.71 13.25 30.63
CA SER A 350 0.65 12.42 29.42
C SER A 350 0.14 13.21 28.21
N ILE A 351 0.50 12.77 27.01
CA ILE A 351 -0.22 13.12 25.78
C ILE A 351 -1.46 12.24 25.75
N ALA A 352 -2.61 12.86 25.91
CA ALA A 352 -3.89 12.21 26.12
C ALA A 352 -4.20 11.15 25.05
N GLY A 353 -4.48 9.94 25.48
CA GLY A 353 -4.85 8.84 24.60
C GLY A 353 -3.75 8.33 23.66
N VAL A 354 -2.51 8.84 23.78
CA VAL A 354 -1.38 8.48 22.92
C VAL A 354 -0.24 7.85 23.70
N MET A 355 0.37 8.59 24.68
CA MET A 355 1.50 8.08 25.46
C MET A 355 1.65 8.81 26.80
N GLY A 356 1.94 8.04 27.84
CA GLY A 356 2.24 8.54 29.17
C GLY A 356 3.56 9.31 29.26
N GLY A 357 3.68 10.17 30.27
CA GLY A 357 4.92 10.84 30.63
C GLY A 357 5.78 10.02 31.61
N LEU A 358 7.09 10.18 31.50
CA LEU A 358 8.09 9.40 32.25
C LEU A 358 8.01 9.66 33.76
N GLU A 359 7.75 10.93 34.21
CA GLU A 359 7.81 11.26 35.62
C GLU A 359 6.76 10.60 36.52
N SER A 360 5.63 10.20 35.97
CA SER A 360 4.50 9.60 36.69
C SER A 360 4.32 8.12 36.41
N GLU A 361 5.31 7.48 35.75
CA GLU A 361 5.24 6.08 35.39
C GLU A 361 5.22 5.15 36.61
N VAL A 362 4.67 3.95 36.42
CA VAL A 362 4.69 2.88 37.40
C VAL A 362 6.08 2.21 37.41
N THR A 363 6.69 2.16 38.58
CA THR A 363 8.00 1.53 38.84
C THR A 363 7.86 0.28 39.73
N GLU A 364 8.97 -0.41 40.01
CA GLU A 364 8.98 -1.54 40.94
C GLU A 364 8.64 -1.12 42.39
N GLU A 365 8.78 0.18 42.73
CA GLU A 365 8.50 0.72 44.05
C GLU A 365 7.05 1.24 44.19
N THR A 366 6.28 1.28 43.11
CA THR A 366 4.90 1.78 43.12
C THR A 366 4.00 0.91 43.98
N ALA A 367 3.38 1.51 45.00
CA ALA A 367 2.44 0.86 45.91
C ALA A 367 0.99 1.29 45.73
N ASN A 368 0.76 2.51 45.26
CA ASN A 368 -0.59 3.05 45.05
C ASN A 368 -0.73 3.52 43.57
N VAL A 369 -1.80 3.08 42.90
CA VAL A 369 -2.02 3.33 41.48
C VAL A 369 -3.32 4.11 41.29
N LEU A 370 -3.24 5.28 40.63
CA LEU A 370 -4.40 5.95 40.06
C LEU A 370 -4.58 5.46 38.63
N LEU A 371 -5.64 4.69 38.38
CA LEU A 371 -5.95 4.14 37.08
C LEU A 371 -6.86 5.08 36.31
N GLU A 372 -6.40 5.54 35.12
CA GLU A 372 -7.12 6.36 34.17
C GLU A 372 -7.83 5.49 33.14
N SER A 373 -9.08 5.86 32.81
CA SER A 373 -9.81 5.37 31.65
C SER A 373 -10.61 6.53 31.05
N ALA A 374 -10.32 6.91 29.80
CA ALA A 374 -10.92 8.10 29.22
C ALA A 374 -11.33 7.90 27.76
N SER A 375 -12.22 8.76 27.28
CA SER A 375 -12.62 8.87 25.88
C SER A 375 -12.07 10.17 25.31
N TRP A 376 -11.54 10.12 24.10
CA TRP A 376 -10.85 11.22 23.44
C TRP A 376 -11.45 11.53 22.06
N ASN A 377 -11.36 12.78 21.63
CA ASN A 377 -11.72 13.18 20.28
C ASN A 377 -10.78 12.53 19.27
N PHE A 378 -11.32 11.62 18.46
CA PHE A 378 -10.53 10.82 17.52
C PHE A 378 -9.84 11.64 16.44
N ILE A 379 -10.38 12.82 16.05
CA ILE A 379 -9.76 13.74 15.08
C ILE A 379 -8.52 14.35 15.70
N ASN A 380 -8.62 14.83 16.96
CA ASN A 380 -7.48 15.37 17.70
C ASN A 380 -6.38 14.33 17.88
N ILE A 381 -6.75 13.10 18.25
CA ILE A 381 -5.77 11.99 18.34
C ILE A 381 -5.07 11.75 17.00
N ARG A 382 -5.78 11.77 15.86
CA ARG A 382 -5.17 11.61 14.52
C ARG A 382 -4.18 12.73 14.21
N GLN A 383 -4.53 13.97 14.52
CA GLN A 383 -3.63 15.13 14.35
C GLN A 383 -2.39 14.98 15.22
N THR A 384 -2.57 14.58 16.49
CA THR A 384 -1.47 14.34 17.43
C THR A 384 -0.54 13.21 16.98
N ILE A 385 -1.09 12.08 16.49
CA ILE A 385 -0.30 10.98 15.90
C ILE A 385 0.57 11.49 14.74
N ALA A 386 0.00 12.31 13.86
CA ALA A 386 0.70 12.82 12.69
C ALA A 386 1.81 13.83 13.09
N SER A 387 1.53 14.78 13.96
CA SER A 387 2.48 15.82 14.40
C SER A 387 3.62 15.23 15.22
N GLN A 388 3.30 14.41 16.21
CA GLN A 388 4.27 13.77 17.10
C GLN A 388 4.94 12.52 16.51
N ARG A 389 4.47 12.05 15.34
CA ARG A 389 4.92 10.81 14.66
C ARG A 389 4.90 9.58 15.59
N MET A 390 3.81 9.46 16.36
CA MET A 390 3.64 8.42 17.38
C MET A 390 2.47 7.51 17.02
N ASN A 391 2.73 6.24 16.81
CA ASN A 391 1.69 5.24 16.59
C ASN A 391 1.81 4.15 17.67
N THR A 392 0.86 4.13 18.60
CA THR A 392 0.81 3.16 19.72
C THR A 392 -0.49 2.35 19.65
N GLU A 393 -0.58 1.21 20.34
CA GLU A 393 -1.81 0.44 20.46
C GLU A 393 -2.98 1.26 21.07
N ALA A 394 -2.65 2.19 21.98
CA ALA A 394 -3.63 3.11 22.54
C ALA A 394 -4.12 4.11 21.51
N SER A 395 -3.20 4.80 20.82
CA SER A 395 -3.55 5.78 19.78
C SER A 395 -4.26 5.15 18.58
N TYR A 396 -3.91 3.90 18.24
CA TYR A 396 -4.61 3.12 17.20
C TYR A 396 -6.12 3.00 17.48
N ARG A 397 -6.49 2.73 18.74
CA ARG A 397 -7.90 2.61 19.16
C ARG A 397 -8.56 3.98 19.33
N ASN A 398 -7.93 4.90 20.05
CA ASN A 398 -8.45 6.23 20.30
C ASN A 398 -8.65 7.06 19.02
N SER A 399 -7.86 6.84 17.98
CA SER A 399 -8.00 7.51 16.66
C SER A 399 -9.19 7.02 15.82
N ARG A 400 -9.97 6.04 16.31
CA ARG A 400 -11.11 5.42 15.61
C ARG A 400 -12.45 5.63 16.30
N ASN A 401 -12.56 6.62 17.16
CA ASN A 401 -13.81 7.04 17.82
C ASN A 401 -14.36 5.99 18.78
N LEU A 402 -13.61 5.67 19.85
CA LEU A 402 -14.11 4.80 20.92
C LEU A 402 -15.33 5.39 21.62
N HIS A 403 -16.33 4.54 21.91
CA HIS A 403 -17.54 4.95 22.61
C HIS A 403 -17.25 5.32 24.07
N PRO A 404 -17.72 6.45 24.61
CA PRO A 404 -17.42 6.88 25.98
C PRO A 404 -17.84 5.88 27.08
N GLU A 405 -18.86 5.05 26.84
CA GLU A 405 -19.30 4.04 27.82
C GLU A 405 -18.29 2.92 28.03
N ILE A 406 -17.43 2.63 27.03
CA ILE A 406 -16.39 1.62 27.17
C ILE A 406 -15.36 1.99 28.25
N ALA A 407 -15.15 3.31 28.49
CA ALA A 407 -14.24 3.79 29.55
C ALA A 407 -14.61 3.26 30.93
N ARG A 408 -15.92 3.14 31.23
CA ARG A 408 -16.39 2.57 32.51
C ARG A 408 -16.11 1.06 32.60
N VAL A 409 -16.29 0.34 31.51
CA VAL A 409 -15.94 -1.10 31.42
C VAL A 409 -14.44 -1.27 31.65
N GLY A 410 -13.63 -0.46 30.98
CA GLY A 410 -12.17 -0.50 31.06
C GLY A 410 -11.64 -0.30 32.49
N VAL A 411 -12.05 0.77 33.18
CA VAL A 411 -11.57 1.05 34.53
C VAL A 411 -11.96 -0.06 35.54
N LEU A 412 -13.19 -0.61 35.42
CA LEU A 412 -13.65 -1.65 36.31
C LEU A 412 -12.89 -2.97 36.11
N LEU A 413 -12.66 -3.37 34.86
CA LEU A 413 -11.84 -4.55 34.56
C LEU A 413 -10.37 -4.31 34.95
N GLY A 414 -9.83 -3.11 34.68
CA GLY A 414 -8.45 -2.76 35.01
C GLY A 414 -8.14 -2.87 36.52
N LEU A 415 -8.98 -2.26 37.35
CA LEU A 415 -8.85 -2.35 38.80
C LEU A 415 -8.95 -3.79 39.29
N LYS A 416 -9.92 -4.54 38.75
CA LYS A 416 -10.13 -5.95 39.14
C LYS A 416 -8.92 -6.81 38.78
N ARG A 417 -8.37 -6.68 37.56
CA ARG A 417 -7.20 -7.45 37.12
C ARG A 417 -5.91 -7.04 37.84
N MET A 418 -5.71 -5.74 38.10
CA MET A 418 -4.57 -5.29 38.92
C MET A 418 -4.61 -5.85 40.32
N ALA A 419 -5.77 -5.82 40.99
CA ALA A 419 -5.94 -6.39 42.33
C ALA A 419 -5.77 -7.92 42.34
N GLU A 420 -6.27 -8.61 41.31
CA GLU A 420 -6.15 -10.06 41.16
C GLU A 420 -4.68 -10.50 40.99
N TRP A 421 -3.91 -9.76 40.17
CA TRP A 421 -2.54 -10.16 39.80
C TRP A 421 -1.46 -9.50 40.66
N GLY A 422 -1.65 -8.27 41.03
CA GLY A 422 -0.71 -7.47 41.85
C GLY A 422 -1.06 -7.43 43.34
N GLY A 423 -2.27 -7.88 43.71
CA GLY A 423 -2.78 -7.67 45.06
C GLY A 423 -3.29 -6.25 45.31
N GLY A 424 -3.40 -5.90 46.58
CA GLY A 424 -3.85 -4.58 46.98
C GLY A 424 -5.37 -4.46 47.19
N GLU A 425 -5.80 -3.28 47.57
CA GLU A 425 -7.20 -2.97 47.90
C GLU A 425 -7.75 -1.89 46.95
N ILE A 426 -8.86 -2.18 46.29
CA ILE A 426 -9.56 -1.20 45.45
C ILE A 426 -10.32 -0.23 46.36
N ALA A 427 -10.07 1.06 46.16
CA ALA A 427 -10.82 2.12 46.89
C ALA A 427 -12.30 2.09 46.47
N ASP A 428 -13.19 2.35 47.42
CA ASP A 428 -14.62 2.38 47.15
C ASP A 428 -15.02 3.61 46.34
N GLY A 429 -15.73 3.38 45.23
CA GLY A 429 -16.17 4.40 44.29
C GLY A 429 -15.20 4.66 43.12
N LEU A 430 -15.65 5.50 42.21
CA LEU A 430 -14.88 6.04 41.04
C LEU A 430 -15.12 7.54 40.99
N ILE A 431 -14.15 8.31 40.48
CA ILE A 431 -14.42 9.67 40.04
C ILE A 431 -14.66 9.63 38.55
N ASP A 432 -15.86 10.00 38.13
CA ASP A 432 -16.34 9.83 36.72
C ASP A 432 -16.90 11.18 36.24
N GLU A 433 -16.15 11.88 35.44
CA GLU A 433 -16.53 13.14 34.82
C GLU A 433 -17.04 12.89 33.41
N TYR A 434 -18.35 13.08 33.18
CA TYR A 434 -19.05 12.83 31.91
C TYR A 434 -19.99 13.98 31.57
N PRO A 435 -19.43 15.17 31.17
CA PRO A 435 -20.23 16.38 31.01
C PRO A 435 -21.22 16.33 29.86
N GLN A 436 -20.97 15.54 28.82
CA GLN A 436 -21.83 15.37 27.64
C GLN A 436 -22.06 13.89 27.38
N VAL A 437 -23.18 13.39 27.90
CA VAL A 437 -23.56 11.98 27.73
C VAL A 437 -23.86 11.68 26.25
N TYR A 438 -23.20 10.67 25.71
CA TYR A 438 -23.45 10.20 24.36
C TYR A 438 -24.85 9.56 24.26
N VAL A 439 -25.55 9.87 23.17
CA VAL A 439 -26.87 9.30 22.90
C VAL A 439 -26.79 8.44 21.63
N SER A 440 -26.96 7.15 21.81
CA SER A 440 -26.95 6.20 20.71
C SER A 440 -28.05 6.48 19.68
N PRO A 441 -27.77 6.43 18.36
CA PRO A 441 -28.74 6.72 17.32
C PRO A 441 -29.82 5.62 17.24
N THR A 442 -31.06 6.04 16.95
CA THR A 442 -32.18 5.13 16.63
C THR A 442 -32.54 5.28 15.17
N ILE A 443 -32.45 4.19 14.42
CA ILE A 443 -32.67 4.14 12.98
C ILE A 443 -33.90 3.32 12.67
N THR A 444 -34.76 3.84 11.79
CA THR A 444 -35.93 3.10 11.28
C THR A 444 -35.63 2.51 9.92
N ILE A 445 -35.72 1.19 9.81
CA ILE A 445 -35.51 0.39 8.59
C ILE A 445 -36.78 -0.33 8.24
N SER A 446 -37.26 -0.18 7.00
CA SER A 446 -38.36 -1.00 6.46
C SER A 446 -37.80 -2.24 5.72
N LYS A 447 -38.65 -3.26 5.57
CA LYS A 447 -38.34 -4.40 4.70
C LYS A 447 -38.04 -3.96 3.25
N ASP A 448 -38.71 -2.89 2.78
CA ASP A 448 -38.53 -2.35 1.44
C ASP A 448 -37.15 -1.67 1.30
N ASP A 449 -36.63 -1.00 2.35
CA ASP A 449 -35.28 -0.49 2.38
C ASP A 449 -34.25 -1.64 2.22
N ALA A 450 -34.43 -2.72 2.98
CA ALA A 450 -33.54 -3.89 2.91
C ALA A 450 -33.63 -4.59 1.53
N GLN A 451 -34.84 -4.80 1.00
CA GLN A 451 -35.05 -5.42 -0.30
C GLN A 451 -34.44 -4.59 -1.42
N ARG A 452 -34.61 -3.28 -1.39
CA ARG A 452 -34.05 -2.36 -2.42
C ARG A 452 -32.54 -2.34 -2.40
N MET A 453 -31.90 -2.40 -1.24
CA MET A 453 -30.45 -2.32 -1.11
C MET A 453 -29.76 -3.68 -1.29
N LEU A 454 -30.34 -4.75 -0.76
CA LEU A 454 -29.72 -6.09 -0.75
C LEU A 454 -30.27 -7.00 -1.84
N GLY A 455 -31.41 -6.68 -2.45
CA GLY A 455 -32.03 -7.53 -3.47
C GLY A 455 -32.64 -8.82 -2.93
N ILE A 456 -32.87 -8.93 -1.62
CA ILE A 456 -33.48 -10.10 -0.96
C ILE A 456 -34.80 -9.75 -0.30
N GLU A 457 -35.67 -10.73 -0.23
CA GLU A 457 -36.90 -10.63 0.58
C GLU A 457 -36.61 -11.06 2.02
N ILE A 458 -36.71 -10.12 2.95
CA ILE A 458 -36.49 -10.33 4.38
C ILE A 458 -37.61 -9.69 5.19
N SER A 459 -38.15 -10.40 6.19
CA SER A 459 -39.21 -9.87 7.04
C SER A 459 -38.67 -8.90 8.09
N SER A 460 -39.53 -7.97 8.56
CA SER A 460 -39.19 -7.07 9.69
C SER A 460 -38.81 -7.83 10.96
N LYS A 461 -39.44 -8.98 11.22
CA LYS A 461 -39.09 -9.83 12.34
C LYS A 461 -37.67 -10.43 12.20
N GLU A 462 -37.31 -10.86 11.02
CA GLU A 462 -35.97 -11.42 10.74
C GLU A 462 -34.88 -10.33 10.79
N ILE A 463 -35.19 -9.11 10.29
CA ILE A 463 -34.31 -7.94 10.46
C ILE A 463 -34.07 -7.66 11.94
N ALA A 464 -35.15 -7.61 12.76
CA ALA A 464 -35.05 -7.38 14.21
C ALA A 464 -34.26 -8.49 14.92
N ASP A 465 -34.39 -9.72 14.47
CA ASP A 465 -33.68 -10.88 15.03
C ASP A 465 -32.19 -10.81 14.78
N LEU A 466 -31.78 -10.48 13.53
CA LEU A 466 -30.37 -10.28 13.16
C LEU A 466 -29.73 -9.12 13.95
N LEU A 467 -30.39 -7.98 14.02
CA LEU A 467 -29.87 -6.82 14.74
C LEU A 467 -29.84 -7.04 16.28
N THR A 468 -30.79 -7.77 16.83
CA THR A 468 -30.81 -8.11 18.27
C THR A 468 -29.67 -9.03 18.64
N ARG A 469 -29.23 -9.91 17.75
CA ARG A 469 -28.00 -10.72 17.96
C ARG A 469 -26.73 -9.87 18.02
N LEU A 470 -26.73 -8.70 17.35
CA LEU A 470 -25.67 -7.68 17.43
C LEU A 470 -25.91 -6.67 18.57
N GLU A 471 -26.75 -7.01 19.54
CA GLU A 471 -27.08 -6.21 20.73
C GLU A 471 -27.84 -4.88 20.44
N PHE A 472 -28.39 -4.66 19.22
CA PHE A 472 -29.30 -3.57 18.98
C PHE A 472 -30.62 -3.76 19.76
N THR A 473 -31.16 -2.66 20.32
CA THR A 473 -32.51 -2.65 20.88
C THR A 473 -33.50 -2.42 19.75
N CYS A 474 -34.34 -3.43 19.45
CA CYS A 474 -35.24 -3.44 18.30
C CYS A 474 -36.71 -3.39 18.70
N GLU A 475 -37.51 -2.52 18.07
CA GLU A 475 -38.96 -2.48 18.13
C GLU A 475 -39.53 -2.69 16.71
N VAL A 476 -40.35 -3.73 16.55
CA VAL A 476 -41.03 -4.04 15.27
C VAL A 476 -42.36 -3.26 15.21
N ASP A 477 -42.52 -2.43 14.14
CA ASP A 477 -43.75 -1.66 13.88
C ASP A 477 -44.22 -1.94 12.45
N GLY A 478 -45.05 -2.92 12.27
CA GLY A 478 -45.55 -3.39 10.97
C GLY A 478 -44.39 -3.91 10.09
N ASP A 479 -44.18 -3.26 8.96
CA ASP A 479 -43.12 -3.57 8.00
C ASP A 479 -41.77 -2.87 8.29
N ALA A 480 -41.68 -2.15 9.40
CA ALA A 480 -40.49 -1.42 9.82
C ALA A 480 -39.93 -1.91 11.16
N VAL A 481 -38.65 -1.66 11.38
CA VAL A 481 -37.92 -1.92 12.62
C VAL A 481 -37.27 -0.63 13.07
N LYS A 482 -37.51 -0.22 14.31
CA LYS A 482 -36.73 0.82 14.99
C LYS A 482 -35.60 0.14 15.73
N ALA A 483 -34.37 0.38 15.30
CA ALA A 483 -33.15 -0.19 15.84
C ALA A 483 -32.31 0.88 16.51
N THR A 484 -32.09 0.77 17.83
CA THR A 484 -31.17 1.63 18.57
C THR A 484 -29.82 0.94 18.70
N ALA A 485 -28.75 1.64 18.31
CA ALA A 485 -27.39 1.13 18.34
C ALA A 485 -26.91 0.91 19.79
N PRO A 486 -26.15 -0.16 20.08
CA PRO A 486 -25.61 -0.41 21.42
C PRO A 486 -24.46 0.56 21.78
N ASP A 487 -24.20 0.70 23.09
CA ASP A 487 -23.24 1.64 23.69
C ASP A 487 -21.74 1.31 23.40
N TYR A 488 -21.43 0.72 22.30
CA TYR A 488 -20.06 0.51 21.79
C TYR A 488 -19.94 0.81 20.31
N ARG A 489 -21.03 1.15 19.61
CA ARG A 489 -21.12 1.42 18.18
C ARG A 489 -21.17 2.94 17.96
N THR A 490 -20.06 3.52 17.56
CA THR A 490 -19.93 4.94 17.18
C THR A 490 -19.90 5.15 15.67
N ASP A 491 -19.88 4.08 14.92
CA ASP A 491 -19.88 4.05 13.46
C ASP A 491 -21.29 4.18 12.87
N ILE A 492 -22.33 3.85 13.62
CA ILE A 492 -23.72 3.99 13.18
C ILE A 492 -24.10 5.48 13.22
N ALA A 493 -24.33 6.07 12.05
CA ALA A 493 -24.74 7.46 11.91
C ALA A 493 -26.26 7.65 12.08
N GLN A 494 -26.74 8.87 11.92
CA GLN A 494 -28.17 9.20 11.91
C GLN A 494 -28.72 9.32 10.47
N GLY A 495 -30.05 9.22 10.31
CA GLY A 495 -30.74 9.49 9.06
C GLY A 495 -30.41 8.49 7.94
N VAL A 496 -30.20 8.99 6.71
CA VAL A 496 -30.00 8.14 5.54
C VAL A 496 -28.68 7.35 5.62
N ILE A 497 -27.63 7.95 6.16
CA ILE A 497 -26.33 7.27 6.36
C ILE A 497 -26.51 6.13 7.34
N GLY A 498 -27.13 6.38 8.50
CA GLY A 498 -27.40 5.32 9.48
C GLY A 498 -28.28 4.19 8.97
N LYS A 499 -29.18 4.46 8.01
CA LYS A 499 -29.89 3.38 7.33
C LYS A 499 -28.95 2.48 6.54
N ALA A 500 -27.99 3.04 5.82
CA ALA A 500 -27.00 2.27 5.08
C ALA A 500 -26.11 1.46 6.03
N ASP A 501 -25.67 2.07 7.14
CA ASP A 501 -24.87 1.41 8.16
C ASP A 501 -25.60 0.21 8.76
N VAL A 502 -26.87 0.36 9.13
CA VAL A 502 -27.65 -0.75 9.69
C VAL A 502 -27.99 -1.82 8.65
N ILE A 503 -28.16 -1.45 7.35
CA ILE A 503 -28.35 -2.44 6.28
C ILE A 503 -27.06 -3.24 6.05
N GLU A 504 -25.88 -2.64 6.21
CA GLU A 504 -24.60 -3.36 6.21
C GLU A 504 -24.57 -4.43 7.30
N GLU A 505 -25.03 -4.11 8.52
CA GLU A 505 -25.10 -5.07 9.63
C GLU A 505 -26.02 -6.25 9.32
N ILE A 506 -27.18 -5.97 8.71
CA ILE A 506 -28.11 -7.01 8.27
C ILE A 506 -27.43 -7.90 7.21
N ALA A 507 -26.78 -7.31 6.22
CA ALA A 507 -26.13 -8.04 5.13
C ALA A 507 -24.97 -8.92 5.63
N ARG A 508 -24.10 -8.37 6.51
CA ARG A 508 -22.98 -9.09 7.11
C ARG A 508 -23.44 -10.34 7.87
N LEU A 509 -24.44 -10.18 8.72
CA LEU A 509 -24.92 -11.27 9.56
C LEU A 509 -25.83 -12.25 8.79
N TYR A 510 -26.57 -11.77 7.78
CA TYR A 510 -27.30 -12.62 6.85
C TYR A 510 -26.37 -13.52 6.05
N GLY A 511 -25.21 -12.99 5.63
CA GLY A 511 -24.16 -13.63 4.86
C GLY A 511 -24.15 -13.17 3.39
N TYR A 512 -23.08 -12.52 2.97
CA TYR A 512 -22.90 -12.01 1.59
C TYR A 512 -22.94 -13.13 0.54
N ASP A 513 -22.49 -14.33 0.90
CA ASP A 513 -22.51 -15.53 0.06
C ASP A 513 -23.94 -16.05 -0.22
N ARG A 514 -24.91 -15.67 0.61
CA ARG A 514 -26.33 -16.04 0.48
C ARG A 514 -27.13 -15.02 -0.33
N ILE A 515 -26.57 -13.84 -0.62
CA ILE A 515 -27.22 -12.82 -1.44
C ILE A 515 -27.06 -13.19 -2.91
N PRO A 516 -28.16 -13.39 -3.67
CA PRO A 516 -28.07 -13.83 -5.06
C PRO A 516 -27.50 -12.75 -5.98
N SER A 517 -26.68 -13.17 -6.95
CA SER A 517 -26.23 -12.28 -8.00
C SER A 517 -27.37 -11.88 -8.92
N THR A 518 -27.53 -10.59 -9.18
CA THR A 518 -28.51 -10.07 -10.14
C THR A 518 -27.81 -9.62 -11.44
N ARG A 519 -28.45 -9.82 -12.59
CA ARG A 519 -28.00 -9.30 -13.86
C ARG A 519 -28.66 -7.96 -14.15
N LEU A 520 -27.92 -7.05 -14.73
CA LEU A 520 -28.49 -5.82 -15.26
C LEU A 520 -29.53 -6.17 -16.35
N GLN A 521 -30.75 -5.65 -16.21
CA GLN A 521 -31.88 -5.83 -17.13
C GLN A 521 -32.30 -4.49 -17.76
N ALA A 522 -31.34 -3.60 -17.97
CA ALA A 522 -31.59 -2.33 -18.63
C ALA A 522 -31.10 -2.38 -20.06
N GLU A 523 -31.72 -1.63 -20.94
CA GLU A 523 -31.14 -1.37 -22.27
C GLU A 523 -29.80 -0.68 -22.10
N LEU A 524 -28.79 -1.17 -22.82
CA LEU A 524 -27.48 -0.50 -22.83
C LEU A 524 -27.66 0.87 -23.46
N PRO A 525 -27.20 1.92 -22.83
CA PRO A 525 -27.22 3.26 -23.46
C PRO A 525 -26.42 3.21 -24.78
N PRO A 526 -26.82 4.02 -25.77
CA PRO A 526 -26.07 4.08 -27.04
C PRO A 526 -24.60 4.34 -26.74
N GLN A 527 -23.75 3.49 -27.29
CA GLN A 527 -22.31 3.64 -27.15
C GLN A 527 -21.88 4.91 -27.89
N ARG A 528 -21.41 5.90 -27.18
CA ARG A 528 -20.75 7.08 -27.72
C ARG A 528 -19.24 6.81 -27.66
N GLY A 529 -18.62 6.63 -28.83
CA GLY A 529 -17.17 6.48 -28.90
C GLY A 529 -16.45 7.72 -28.34
N ASN A 530 -15.30 7.51 -27.74
CA ASN A 530 -14.38 8.58 -27.39
C ASN A 530 -13.48 8.87 -28.61
N ALA A 531 -13.73 9.97 -29.31
CA ALA A 531 -12.98 10.33 -30.52
C ALA A 531 -11.47 10.53 -30.23
N ALA A 532 -11.12 11.10 -29.07
CA ALA A 532 -9.72 11.30 -28.69
C ALA A 532 -9.00 9.96 -28.50
N GLU A 533 -9.59 9.06 -27.70
CA GLU A 533 -9.03 7.72 -27.49
C GLU A 533 -8.92 6.91 -28.79
N SER A 534 -9.93 7.04 -29.67
CA SER A 534 -9.90 6.35 -30.97
C SER A 534 -8.78 6.85 -31.87
N ARG A 535 -8.46 8.15 -31.81
CA ARG A 535 -7.36 8.76 -32.58
C ARG A 535 -5.99 8.32 -32.04
N ASP A 536 -5.82 8.34 -30.72
CA ASP A 536 -4.59 7.86 -30.06
C ASP A 536 -4.34 6.40 -30.40
N ARG A 537 -5.38 5.56 -30.31
CA ARG A 537 -5.32 4.13 -30.68
C ARG A 537 -4.96 3.94 -32.16
N ALA A 538 -5.52 4.75 -33.05
CA ALA A 538 -5.17 4.68 -34.47
C ALA A 538 -3.68 4.99 -34.71
N VAL A 539 -3.10 5.99 -34.02
CA VAL A 539 -1.63 6.25 -34.09
C VAL A 539 -0.84 5.05 -33.58
N GLN A 540 -1.25 4.47 -32.45
CA GLN A 540 -0.62 3.27 -31.87
C GLN A 540 -0.66 2.09 -32.84
N ASP A 541 -1.82 1.78 -33.42
CA ASP A 541 -2.01 0.69 -34.38
C ASP A 541 -1.17 0.89 -35.66
N ILE A 542 -1.08 2.10 -36.17
CA ILE A 542 -0.24 2.45 -37.32
C ILE A 542 1.23 2.16 -37.00
N LEU A 543 1.73 2.68 -35.87
CA LEU A 543 3.14 2.53 -35.48
C LEU A 543 3.49 1.06 -35.20
N GLN A 544 2.61 0.31 -34.57
CA GLN A 544 2.79 -1.12 -34.34
C GLN A 544 2.78 -1.89 -35.66
N SER A 545 1.90 -1.56 -36.60
CA SER A 545 1.81 -2.22 -37.91
C SER A 545 3.07 -2.07 -38.77
N ILE A 546 3.81 -0.99 -38.60
CA ILE A 546 5.10 -0.74 -39.27
C ILE A 546 6.31 -1.20 -38.44
N GLY A 547 6.07 -1.86 -37.30
CA GLY A 547 7.06 -2.61 -36.54
C GLY A 547 7.67 -1.87 -35.33
N LEU A 548 7.10 -0.76 -34.90
CA LEU A 548 7.52 -0.10 -33.68
C LEU A 548 6.90 -0.77 -32.43
N GLN A 549 7.60 -0.67 -31.32
CA GLN A 549 7.17 -1.19 -30.02
C GLN A 549 6.72 -0.04 -29.13
N GLU A 550 5.51 -0.14 -28.63
CA GLU A 550 4.98 0.80 -27.65
C GLU A 550 5.60 0.59 -26.27
N ILE A 551 5.90 1.69 -25.60
CA ILE A 551 6.26 1.71 -24.19
C ILE A 551 5.30 2.61 -23.42
N VAL A 552 5.16 2.34 -22.14
CA VAL A 552 4.39 3.17 -21.20
C VAL A 552 5.32 3.54 -20.06
N SER A 553 5.59 4.82 -19.91
CA SER A 553 6.44 5.34 -18.86
C SER A 553 5.65 6.06 -17.76
N TYR A 554 6.32 6.34 -16.64
CA TYR A 554 5.70 7.08 -15.55
C TYR A 554 5.40 8.53 -15.94
N ARG A 555 4.26 9.04 -15.51
CA ARG A 555 3.88 10.45 -15.65
C ARG A 555 4.67 11.38 -14.75
N LEU A 556 5.23 10.83 -13.66
CA LEU A 556 6.06 11.54 -12.70
C LEU A 556 7.53 11.46 -13.08
N THR A 557 8.20 12.59 -13.03
CA THR A 557 9.60 12.78 -13.39
C THR A 557 10.26 13.87 -12.52
N ASN A 558 11.43 14.33 -12.92
CA ASN A 558 12.08 15.52 -12.37
C ASN A 558 12.55 16.45 -13.52
N PRO A 559 12.76 17.74 -13.26
CA PRO A 559 13.25 18.67 -14.27
C PRO A 559 14.61 18.31 -14.86
N ASP A 560 15.46 17.59 -14.12
CA ASP A 560 16.79 17.18 -14.58
C ASP A 560 16.71 16.14 -15.71
N ALA A 561 15.68 15.27 -15.68
CA ALA A 561 15.44 14.30 -16.75
C ALA A 561 15.15 15.00 -18.09
N GLU A 562 14.32 16.05 -18.09
CA GLU A 562 14.05 16.84 -19.28
C GLU A 562 15.27 17.69 -19.68
N ALA A 563 16.05 18.18 -18.72
CA ALA A 563 17.27 18.94 -18.97
C ALA A 563 18.33 18.12 -19.74
N ARG A 564 18.35 16.79 -19.63
CA ARG A 564 19.24 15.90 -20.42
C ARG A 564 19.00 16.00 -21.94
N LEU A 565 17.85 16.50 -22.37
CA LEU A 565 17.56 16.72 -23.81
C LEU A 565 18.37 17.85 -24.45
N TYR A 566 19.11 18.62 -23.67
CA TYR A 566 19.77 19.82 -24.15
C TYR A 566 21.30 19.74 -23.91
N PRO A 567 22.13 20.19 -24.87
CA PRO A 567 23.52 20.45 -24.63
C PRO A 567 23.71 21.49 -23.51
N PRO A 568 24.76 21.40 -22.70
CA PRO A 568 24.97 22.32 -21.58
C PRO A 568 24.95 23.82 -21.97
N GLU A 569 25.48 24.16 -23.14
CA GLU A 569 25.57 25.54 -23.65
C GLU A 569 24.24 26.09 -24.21
N SER A 570 23.31 25.21 -24.53
CA SER A 570 22.02 25.56 -25.14
C SER A 570 20.81 25.12 -24.29
N LYS A 571 21.05 24.85 -23.01
CA LYS A 571 19.98 24.50 -22.06
C LYS A 571 19.08 25.72 -21.87
N PRO A 572 17.77 25.62 -22.21
CA PRO A 572 16.82 26.71 -21.96
C PRO A 572 16.57 26.85 -20.47
N GLU A 573 16.03 28.00 -20.09
CA GLU A 573 15.41 28.15 -18.78
C GLU A 573 14.30 27.10 -18.65
N MET A 574 14.35 26.30 -17.58
CA MET A 574 13.38 25.21 -17.42
C MET A 574 12.01 25.80 -17.13
N PRO A 575 10.97 25.33 -17.84
CA PRO A 575 9.62 25.84 -17.67
C PRO A 575 9.05 25.44 -16.31
N GLU A 576 7.98 26.10 -15.89
CA GLU A 576 7.20 25.74 -14.71
C GLU A 576 6.59 24.34 -14.89
N TYR A 577 6.62 23.54 -13.82
CA TYR A 577 6.04 22.21 -13.76
C TYR A 577 4.89 22.14 -12.75
N VAL A 578 4.02 21.16 -12.93
CA VAL A 578 3.07 20.77 -11.88
C VAL A 578 3.82 19.92 -10.85
N GLU A 579 3.97 20.43 -9.64
CA GLU A 579 4.71 19.78 -8.57
C GLU A 579 3.79 19.03 -7.60
N LEU A 580 4.24 17.86 -7.11
CA LEU A 580 3.58 17.14 -6.04
C LEU A 580 3.92 17.78 -4.68
N LYS A 581 2.90 18.00 -3.86
CA LYS A 581 3.08 18.54 -2.50
C LYS A 581 3.90 17.58 -1.60
N ASN A 582 3.69 16.28 -1.75
CA ASN A 582 4.35 15.22 -0.97
C ASN A 582 4.86 14.11 -1.90
N PRO A 583 5.98 14.31 -2.62
CA PRO A 583 6.53 13.30 -3.51
C PRO A 583 7.10 12.12 -2.71
N ILE A 584 6.86 10.89 -3.18
CA ILE A 584 7.43 9.68 -2.59
C ILE A 584 8.96 9.62 -2.79
N ALA A 585 9.45 10.14 -3.91
CA ALA A 585 10.87 10.19 -4.26
C ALA A 585 11.21 11.53 -4.95
N VAL A 586 12.41 12.04 -4.71
CA VAL A 586 12.88 13.31 -5.28
C VAL A 586 12.93 13.27 -6.81
N GLU A 587 13.20 12.08 -7.36
CA GLU A 587 13.29 11.83 -8.81
C GLU A 587 11.90 11.80 -9.47
N LYS A 588 10.80 11.83 -8.70
CA LYS A 588 9.40 11.76 -9.18
C LYS A 588 8.53 12.84 -8.55
N ARG A 589 9.06 14.07 -8.51
CA ARG A 589 8.40 15.19 -7.82
C ARG A 589 7.50 16.04 -8.70
N VAL A 590 7.63 15.94 -10.04
CA VAL A 590 6.85 16.74 -10.98
C VAL A 590 6.18 15.89 -12.05
N LEU A 591 5.09 16.40 -12.63
CA LEU A 591 4.47 15.81 -13.80
C LEU A 591 5.27 16.16 -15.07
N ARG A 592 5.44 15.20 -16.00
CA ARG A 592 6.21 15.34 -17.24
C ARG A 592 5.62 16.38 -18.20
N ARG A 593 6.48 17.13 -18.87
CA ARG A 593 6.11 18.07 -19.97
C ARG A 593 6.50 17.53 -21.35
N SER A 594 7.31 16.49 -21.40
CA SER A 594 7.74 15.80 -22.62
C SER A 594 7.75 14.30 -22.41
N LEU A 595 7.49 13.52 -23.48
CA LEU A 595 7.64 12.06 -23.47
C LEU A 595 9.05 11.62 -23.87
N LEU A 596 9.76 12.48 -24.62
CA LEU A 596 11.05 12.11 -25.21
C LEU A 596 12.11 11.73 -24.19
N PRO A 597 12.23 12.36 -23.00
CA PRO A 597 13.19 11.92 -21.98
C PRO A 597 12.98 10.44 -21.59
N SER A 598 11.72 10.06 -21.33
CA SER A 598 11.37 8.69 -20.90
C SER A 598 11.62 7.65 -22.01
N VAL A 599 11.35 8.00 -23.27
CA VAL A 599 11.65 7.14 -24.42
C VAL A 599 13.17 6.95 -24.57
N LEU A 600 13.96 8.01 -24.38
CA LEU A 600 15.42 7.94 -24.42
C LEU A 600 16.00 7.16 -23.23
N GLU A 601 15.44 7.30 -22.03
CA GLU A 601 15.82 6.49 -20.87
C GLU A 601 15.54 5.00 -21.11
N ALA A 602 14.36 4.69 -21.69
CA ALA A 602 14.06 3.30 -22.06
C ALA A 602 15.04 2.75 -23.10
N LEU A 603 15.45 3.57 -24.05
CA LEU A 603 16.45 3.21 -25.05
C LEU A 603 17.83 3.02 -24.42
N GLU A 604 18.27 3.93 -23.53
CA GLU A 604 19.52 3.84 -22.75
C GLU A 604 19.64 2.51 -22.00
N HIS A 605 18.56 2.08 -21.32
CA HIS A 605 18.54 0.83 -20.59
C HIS A 605 18.58 -0.42 -21.49
N ASN A 606 18.01 -0.36 -22.68
CA ASN A 606 17.84 -1.52 -23.56
C ASN A 606 18.88 -1.65 -24.67
N ILE A 607 19.62 -0.58 -25.01
CA ILE A 607 20.54 -0.60 -26.16
C ILE A 607 21.68 -1.60 -26.00
N ARG A 608 22.07 -1.91 -24.76
CA ARG A 608 23.10 -2.93 -24.46
C ARG A 608 22.57 -4.36 -24.62
N LEU A 609 21.25 -4.53 -24.65
CA LEU A 609 20.57 -5.83 -24.68
C LEU A 609 20.02 -6.16 -26.06
N ARG A 610 19.82 -5.16 -26.92
CA ARG A 610 19.17 -5.29 -28.23
C ARG A 610 19.93 -4.48 -29.29
N GLU A 611 20.27 -5.12 -30.40
CA GLU A 611 20.94 -4.47 -31.54
C GLU A 611 20.01 -3.56 -32.36
N ARG A 612 18.70 -3.71 -32.20
CA ARG A 612 17.68 -2.95 -32.92
C ARG A 612 16.56 -2.55 -31.96
N LEU A 613 16.30 -1.28 -31.88
CA LEU A 613 15.26 -0.70 -31.03
C LEU A 613 14.41 0.29 -31.84
N GLN A 614 13.11 0.17 -31.74
CA GLN A 614 12.12 1.01 -32.37
C GLN A 614 11.03 1.30 -31.34
N LEU A 615 11.22 2.29 -30.50
CA LEU A 615 10.36 2.58 -29.36
C LEU A 615 9.49 3.80 -29.65
N PHE A 616 8.23 3.77 -29.18
CA PHE A 616 7.37 4.92 -29.15
C PHE A 616 6.50 4.97 -27.90
N GLU A 617 6.05 6.17 -27.55
CA GLU A 617 5.03 6.39 -26.52
C GLU A 617 4.03 7.42 -27.00
N VAL A 618 2.74 7.12 -26.85
CA VAL A 618 1.62 8.04 -26.99
C VAL A 618 1.05 8.31 -25.60
N GLY A 619 0.93 9.57 -25.21
CA GLY A 619 0.37 9.90 -23.91
C GLY A 619 0.29 11.38 -23.61
N PRO A 620 -0.38 11.75 -22.51
CA PRO A 620 -0.48 13.14 -22.10
C PRO A 620 0.82 13.66 -21.49
N VAL A 621 1.02 14.96 -21.68
CA VAL A 621 1.96 15.78 -20.92
C VAL A 621 1.18 16.83 -20.12
N PHE A 622 1.81 17.42 -19.11
CA PHE A 622 1.11 18.28 -18.15
C PHE A 622 1.70 19.69 -18.19
N ILE A 623 0.92 20.65 -18.68
CA ILE A 623 1.35 22.02 -18.90
C ILE A 623 0.54 22.94 -17.99
N PRO A 624 1.17 23.60 -16.98
CA PRO A 624 0.50 24.59 -16.15
C PRO A 624 -0.17 25.66 -16.99
N VAL A 625 -1.42 26.00 -16.65
CA VAL A 625 -2.18 27.06 -17.30
C VAL A 625 -2.37 28.21 -16.30
N PRO A 626 -1.93 29.44 -16.60
CA PRO A 626 -2.09 30.57 -15.69
C PRO A 626 -3.56 30.76 -15.27
N ASN A 627 -3.79 30.96 -13.97
CA ASN A 627 -5.10 31.16 -13.36
C ASN A 627 -6.10 29.99 -13.47
N GLN A 628 -5.61 28.74 -13.70
CA GLN A 628 -6.41 27.54 -13.64
C GLN A 628 -5.83 26.58 -12.61
N GLU A 629 -6.70 25.87 -11.89
CA GLU A 629 -6.28 24.83 -10.90
C GLU A 629 -5.72 23.58 -11.58
N LEU A 630 -6.25 23.25 -12.76
CA LEU A 630 -5.85 22.05 -13.49
C LEU A 630 -4.93 22.44 -14.67
N PRO A 631 -3.87 21.64 -14.92
CA PRO A 631 -3.03 21.81 -16.09
C PRO A 631 -3.77 21.43 -17.38
N ALA A 632 -3.27 21.88 -18.52
CA ALA A 632 -3.62 21.29 -19.81
C ALA A 632 -2.91 19.94 -19.97
N GLU A 633 -3.62 18.96 -20.53
CA GLU A 633 -3.12 17.57 -20.70
C GLU A 633 -3.10 17.17 -22.19
N PRO A 634 -2.37 17.88 -23.08
CA PRO A 634 -2.37 17.54 -24.49
C PRO A 634 -1.64 16.22 -24.77
N ALA A 635 -2.19 15.46 -25.72
CA ALA A 635 -1.57 14.23 -26.20
C ALA A 635 -0.29 14.53 -27.01
N ARG A 636 0.74 13.74 -26.78
CA ARG A 636 2.03 13.80 -27.47
C ARG A 636 2.44 12.43 -27.99
N LEU A 637 3.30 12.44 -28.97
CA LEU A 637 3.99 11.25 -29.48
C LEU A 637 5.49 11.50 -29.41
N ALA A 638 6.22 10.57 -28.81
CA ALA A 638 7.67 10.49 -28.92
C ALA A 638 8.08 9.16 -29.55
N ILE A 639 9.07 9.20 -30.42
CA ILE A 639 9.62 8.03 -31.11
C ILE A 639 11.15 8.09 -31.00
N ALA A 640 11.77 6.93 -30.78
CA ALA A 640 13.22 6.77 -30.92
C ALA A 640 13.56 5.44 -31.60
N ILE A 641 14.39 5.51 -32.61
CA ILE A 641 14.88 4.33 -33.36
C ILE A 641 16.39 4.28 -33.35
N SER A 642 16.94 3.08 -33.25
CA SER A 642 18.38 2.84 -33.29
C SER A 642 18.71 1.43 -33.75
N GLY A 643 19.88 1.24 -34.34
CA GLY A 643 20.40 -0.03 -34.77
C GLY A 643 20.16 -0.35 -36.24
N LYS A 644 20.26 -1.62 -36.58
CA LYS A 644 20.17 -2.10 -37.97
C LYS A 644 18.76 -1.92 -38.56
N ARG A 645 18.67 -1.37 -39.78
CA ARG A 645 17.39 -1.21 -40.50
C ARG A 645 16.70 -2.56 -40.74
N TYR A 646 17.45 -3.58 -41.10
CA TYR A 646 16.95 -4.93 -41.36
C TYR A 646 17.38 -5.87 -40.23
N PRO A 647 16.50 -6.78 -39.76
CA PRO A 647 16.88 -7.81 -38.82
C PRO A 647 17.93 -8.74 -39.46
N TYR A 648 18.69 -9.43 -38.61
CA TYR A 648 19.64 -10.44 -39.06
C TYR A 648 18.88 -11.52 -39.83
N ALA A 649 19.23 -11.70 -41.12
CA ALA A 649 18.59 -12.65 -42.03
C ALA A 649 19.63 -13.22 -43.01
N TRP A 650 19.41 -14.43 -43.51
CA TRP A 650 20.29 -15.14 -44.42
C TRP A 650 20.47 -14.42 -45.76
N ASP A 651 19.53 -13.60 -46.17
CA ASP A 651 19.50 -12.81 -47.40
C ASP A 651 19.78 -11.31 -47.19
N ALA A 652 20.09 -10.89 -45.99
CA ALA A 652 20.45 -9.50 -45.69
C ALA A 652 21.78 -9.14 -46.38
N LYS A 653 21.69 -8.34 -47.45
CA LYS A 653 22.87 -7.94 -48.26
C LYS A 653 23.66 -6.78 -47.71
N THR A 654 23.16 -6.02 -46.78
CA THR A 654 23.77 -4.81 -46.26
C THR A 654 23.52 -4.61 -44.78
N GLU A 655 24.49 -4.09 -44.05
CA GLU A 655 24.37 -3.69 -42.63
C GLU A 655 23.95 -2.21 -42.50
N GLN A 656 22.90 -1.79 -43.20
CA GLN A 656 22.41 -0.44 -43.11
C GLN A 656 21.84 -0.15 -41.72
N GLN A 657 22.19 0.96 -41.15
CA GLN A 657 21.64 1.49 -39.90
C GLN A 657 20.42 2.34 -40.19
N TYR A 658 19.56 2.53 -39.18
CA TYR A 658 18.49 3.52 -39.26
C TYR A 658 19.06 4.91 -39.45
N ASP A 659 18.40 5.68 -40.30
CA ASP A 659 18.78 7.06 -40.59
C ASP A 659 17.59 8.03 -40.52
N PHE A 660 17.84 9.29 -40.89
CA PHE A 660 16.83 10.34 -40.92
C PHE A 660 15.61 9.98 -41.78
N TYR A 661 15.84 9.31 -42.92
CA TYR A 661 14.77 8.97 -43.85
C TYR A 661 13.85 7.85 -43.35
N ASP A 662 14.34 6.98 -42.46
CA ASP A 662 13.49 5.98 -41.81
C ASP A 662 12.47 6.67 -40.90
N MET A 663 12.90 7.66 -40.09
CA MET A 663 11.98 8.43 -39.24
C MET A 663 11.02 9.27 -40.08
N LYS A 664 11.51 9.86 -41.19
CA LYS A 664 10.64 10.57 -42.15
C LYS A 664 9.54 9.64 -42.66
N GLY A 665 9.90 8.43 -43.08
CA GLY A 665 8.95 7.42 -43.57
C GLY A 665 7.92 6.98 -42.51
N ILE A 666 8.33 6.86 -41.23
CA ILE A 666 7.41 6.59 -40.11
C ILE A 666 6.39 7.71 -39.97
N ILE A 667 6.84 8.96 -39.96
CA ILE A 667 5.96 10.14 -39.84
C ILE A 667 5.01 10.23 -41.06
N GLU A 668 5.53 10.05 -42.27
CA GLU A 668 4.72 10.04 -43.48
C GLU A 668 3.70 8.91 -43.51
N SER A 669 4.00 7.76 -42.88
CA SER A 669 3.03 6.66 -42.73
C SER A 669 1.85 7.08 -41.86
N ILE A 670 2.08 7.82 -40.75
CA ILE A 670 1.01 8.36 -39.92
C ILE A 670 0.15 9.36 -40.74
N LEU A 671 0.79 10.34 -41.41
CA LEU A 671 0.09 11.37 -42.20
C LEU A 671 -0.75 10.72 -43.32
N LYS A 672 -0.20 9.75 -44.01
CA LYS A 672 -0.89 8.99 -45.08
C LYS A 672 -2.09 8.21 -44.54
N ALA A 673 -1.95 7.54 -43.40
CA ALA A 673 -3.04 6.81 -42.80
C ALA A 673 -4.18 7.69 -42.33
N PHE A 674 -3.87 8.93 -41.93
CA PHE A 674 -4.87 9.95 -41.61
C PHE A 674 -5.31 10.83 -42.78
N HIS A 675 -4.86 10.50 -44.01
CA HIS A 675 -5.20 11.26 -45.23
C HIS A 675 -4.84 12.77 -45.17
N ILE A 676 -3.70 13.06 -44.52
CA ILE A 676 -3.16 14.41 -44.43
C ILE A 676 -2.11 14.58 -45.54
N ASP A 677 -2.47 15.29 -46.63
CA ASP A 677 -1.61 15.51 -47.80
C ASP A 677 -0.96 16.91 -47.80
N ASN A 678 -1.53 17.89 -47.09
CA ASN A 678 -1.05 19.27 -47.03
C ASN A 678 -0.06 19.46 -45.89
N TYR A 679 1.11 18.85 -45.96
CA TYR A 679 2.18 19.02 -44.99
C TYR A 679 3.49 19.44 -45.65
N ALA A 680 4.39 19.98 -44.85
CA ALA A 680 5.77 20.29 -45.27
C ALA A 680 6.77 19.78 -44.23
N ILE A 681 7.88 19.26 -44.73
CA ILE A 681 9.05 18.86 -43.92
C ILE A 681 10.20 19.75 -44.32
N THR A 682 10.63 20.62 -43.40
CA THR A 682 11.66 21.63 -43.65
C THR A 682 12.81 21.47 -42.69
N ALA A 683 14.03 21.83 -43.17
CA ALA A 683 15.19 21.86 -42.30
C ALA A 683 14.96 22.76 -41.09
N ASN A 684 15.32 22.27 -39.88
CA ASN A 684 15.12 23.02 -38.64
C ASN A 684 16.39 22.93 -37.78
N GLN A 685 16.51 23.84 -36.82
CA GLN A 685 17.51 23.81 -35.78
C GLN A 685 16.81 23.70 -34.42
N HIS A 686 17.01 22.57 -33.77
CA HIS A 686 16.48 22.34 -32.42
C HIS A 686 17.61 21.76 -31.55
N PRO A 687 17.86 22.28 -30.34
CA PRO A 687 19.03 21.93 -29.54
C PRO A 687 19.17 20.44 -29.21
N THR A 688 18.07 19.70 -29.12
CA THR A 688 18.06 18.26 -28.90
C THR A 688 18.64 17.46 -30.08
N PHE A 689 18.59 18.03 -31.30
CA PHE A 689 18.93 17.31 -32.52
C PHE A 689 20.20 17.88 -33.19
N HIS A 690 20.83 17.05 -34.00
CA HIS A 690 21.99 17.42 -34.76
C HIS A 690 21.71 18.57 -35.77
N PRO A 691 22.48 19.66 -35.81
CA PRO A 691 22.15 20.86 -36.59
C PRO A 691 21.92 20.61 -38.10
N GLY A 692 22.65 19.60 -38.66
CA GLY A 692 22.54 19.24 -40.08
C GLY A 692 21.62 18.08 -40.40
N LYS A 693 20.98 17.49 -39.39
CA LYS A 693 20.10 16.33 -39.55
C LYS A 693 18.82 16.46 -38.67
N CYS A 694 18.20 17.65 -38.75
CA CYS A 694 16.96 17.98 -38.04
C CYS A 694 15.94 18.61 -38.97
N ALA A 695 14.68 18.23 -38.84
CA ALA A 695 13.58 18.81 -39.61
C ALA A 695 12.37 19.09 -38.71
N ALA A 696 11.60 20.08 -39.11
CA ALA A 696 10.27 20.34 -38.57
C ALA A 696 9.19 19.78 -39.49
N LEU A 697 8.11 19.25 -38.93
CA LEU A 697 6.88 18.93 -39.57
C LEU A 697 5.90 20.08 -39.36
N THR A 698 5.32 20.61 -40.47
CA THR A 698 4.23 21.59 -40.44
C THR A 698 3.03 21.09 -41.26
N ILE A 699 1.83 21.43 -40.83
CA ILE A 699 0.60 21.21 -41.60
C ILE A 699 -0.06 22.58 -41.78
N GLY A 700 -0.14 23.05 -43.02
CA GLY A 700 -0.39 24.46 -43.24
C GLY A 700 0.69 25.34 -42.60
N ASP A 701 0.27 26.33 -41.79
CA ASP A 701 1.20 27.20 -41.05
C ASP A 701 1.48 26.70 -39.62
N GLU A 702 0.88 25.57 -39.21
CA GLU A 702 0.98 25.08 -37.84
C GLU A 702 2.15 24.08 -37.67
N HIS A 703 3.00 24.36 -36.66
CA HIS A 703 4.11 23.48 -36.28
C HIS A 703 3.62 22.30 -35.48
N ILE A 704 3.83 21.08 -35.99
CA ILE A 704 3.37 19.82 -35.40
C ILE A 704 4.47 19.19 -34.53
N GLY A 705 5.73 19.33 -34.94
CA GLY A 705 6.85 18.78 -34.16
C GLY A 705 8.16 18.77 -34.90
N VAL A 706 9.15 18.14 -34.28
CA VAL A 706 10.53 18.04 -34.77
C VAL A 706 11.03 16.61 -34.72
N PHE A 707 11.91 16.28 -35.65
CA PHE A 707 12.57 14.98 -35.69
C PHE A 707 13.95 15.07 -36.31
N GLY A 708 14.79 14.10 -36.00
CA GLY A 708 16.15 14.06 -36.55
C GLY A 708 17.11 13.16 -35.78
N ALA A 709 18.35 13.19 -36.14
CA ALA A 709 19.42 12.52 -35.37
C ALA A 709 19.67 13.31 -34.08
N LEU A 710 19.86 12.60 -32.96
CA LEU A 710 20.18 13.26 -31.69
C LEU A 710 21.50 14.02 -31.77
N HIS A 711 21.55 15.15 -31.05
CA HIS A 711 22.78 15.93 -30.91
C HIS A 711 23.86 15.10 -30.18
N PRO A 712 25.16 15.13 -30.59
CA PRO A 712 26.20 14.35 -29.93
C PRO A 712 26.28 14.55 -28.40
N LEU A 713 26.16 15.80 -27.91
CA LEU A 713 26.18 16.10 -26.49
C LEU A 713 24.89 15.59 -25.75
N VAL A 714 23.76 15.50 -26.44
CA VAL A 714 22.56 14.88 -25.90
C VAL A 714 22.74 13.35 -25.79
N LYS A 715 23.36 12.74 -26.81
CA LYS A 715 23.73 11.31 -26.73
C LYS A 715 24.67 11.04 -25.55
N GLU A 716 25.62 11.94 -25.25
CA GLU A 716 26.51 11.84 -24.09
C GLU A 716 25.71 11.88 -22.77
N ASN A 717 24.72 12.76 -22.64
CA ASN A 717 23.86 12.85 -21.46
C ASN A 717 23.09 11.54 -21.17
N TYR A 718 22.83 10.70 -22.18
CA TYR A 718 22.15 9.41 -22.07
C TYR A 718 23.09 8.19 -22.23
N GLU A 719 24.42 8.38 -22.15
CA GLU A 719 25.42 7.29 -22.36
C GLU A 719 25.24 6.53 -23.69
N LEU A 720 24.80 7.23 -24.75
CA LEU A 720 24.41 6.65 -26.05
C LEU A 720 25.39 7.04 -27.19
N LEU A 721 26.62 7.43 -26.88
CA LEU A 721 27.58 7.99 -27.83
C LEU A 721 27.89 7.08 -29.06
N GLU A 722 27.97 5.78 -28.84
CA GLU A 722 28.35 4.80 -29.88
C GLU A 722 27.22 4.45 -30.85
N ALA A 723 25.97 4.86 -30.54
CA ALA A 723 24.80 4.50 -31.34
C ALA A 723 24.31 5.67 -32.21
N ASP A 724 23.87 5.36 -33.43
CA ASP A 724 23.05 6.29 -34.21
C ASP A 724 21.60 6.21 -33.71
N ILE A 725 21.10 7.35 -33.22
CA ILE A 725 19.75 7.47 -32.68
C ILE A 725 19.02 8.57 -33.44
N ILE A 726 17.87 8.18 -33.98
CA ILE A 726 16.96 9.11 -34.65
C ILE A 726 15.69 9.18 -33.78
N ALA A 727 15.28 10.37 -33.44
CA ALA A 727 14.13 10.59 -32.57
C ALA A 727 13.13 11.60 -33.17
N ALA A 728 11.91 11.54 -32.68
CA ALA A 728 10.84 12.48 -33.02
C ALA A 728 10.03 12.84 -31.79
N HIS A 729 9.52 14.08 -31.80
CA HIS A 729 8.57 14.56 -30.80
C HIS A 729 7.47 15.36 -31.53
N LEU A 730 6.23 14.85 -31.47
CA LEU A 730 5.09 15.42 -32.19
C LEU A 730 3.94 15.80 -31.25
N ASP A 731 3.26 16.87 -31.56
CA ASP A 731 2.03 17.34 -30.93
C ASP A 731 0.82 16.68 -31.61
N LEU A 732 0.24 15.67 -30.96
CA LEU A 732 -0.90 14.95 -31.52
C LEU A 732 -2.18 15.80 -31.49
N GLU A 733 -2.38 16.66 -30.50
CA GLU A 733 -3.55 17.54 -30.46
C GLU A 733 -3.62 18.46 -31.70
N ARG A 734 -2.47 19.05 -32.05
CA ARG A 734 -2.36 19.88 -33.27
C ARG A 734 -2.54 19.03 -34.52
N LEU A 735 -1.94 17.87 -34.58
CA LEU A 735 -2.11 16.96 -35.70
C LEU A 735 -3.59 16.59 -35.90
N TYR A 736 -4.28 16.25 -34.80
CA TYR A 736 -5.69 15.86 -34.84
C TYR A 736 -6.64 17.02 -35.28
N ALA A 737 -6.25 18.26 -35.09
CA ALA A 737 -7.02 19.41 -35.58
C ALA A 737 -7.07 19.50 -37.11
N HIS A 738 -6.12 18.83 -37.79
CA HIS A 738 -6.05 18.80 -39.26
C HIS A 738 -6.62 17.51 -39.87
N LEU A 739 -7.23 16.63 -39.07
CA LEU A 739 -7.88 15.44 -39.62
C LEU A 739 -9.06 15.79 -40.50
N PRO A 740 -9.17 15.27 -41.72
CA PRO A 740 -10.34 15.52 -42.57
C PRO A 740 -11.60 14.85 -41.97
N GLU A 741 -12.75 15.53 -42.03
CA GLU A 741 -14.01 14.98 -41.54
C GLU A 741 -14.40 13.68 -42.29
N SER A 742 -14.04 13.60 -43.56
CA SER A 742 -14.22 12.42 -44.41
C SER A 742 -13.26 12.46 -45.58
N PHE A 743 -12.92 11.29 -46.09
CA PHE A 743 -12.19 11.20 -47.35
C PHE A 743 -13.02 10.46 -48.40
N LYS A 744 -12.79 10.81 -49.67
CA LYS A 744 -13.43 10.15 -50.81
C LYS A 744 -12.44 9.16 -51.42
N ALA A 745 -12.85 7.89 -51.48
CA ALA A 745 -12.10 6.91 -52.24
C ALA A 745 -12.08 7.25 -53.71
N GLU A 746 -10.90 7.27 -54.31
CA GLU A 746 -10.78 7.42 -55.75
C GLU A 746 -11.23 6.14 -56.46
N PRO A 747 -12.00 6.26 -57.58
CA PRO A 747 -12.38 5.10 -58.37
C PRO A 747 -11.14 4.34 -58.89
N LEU A 748 -11.18 3.02 -58.87
CA LEU A 748 -10.13 2.21 -59.46
C LEU A 748 -10.06 2.51 -60.98
N VAL A 749 -8.88 2.89 -61.42
CA VAL A 749 -8.64 3.15 -62.85
C VAL A 749 -8.30 1.82 -63.55
N THR A 750 -9.03 1.50 -64.60
CA THR A 750 -8.85 0.23 -65.32
C THR A 750 -7.92 0.36 -66.53
N PHE A 751 -7.57 1.58 -66.89
CA PHE A 751 -6.65 1.78 -68.03
C PHE A 751 -5.16 1.67 -67.56
N PRO A 752 -4.27 1.11 -68.38
CA PRO A 752 -2.88 0.95 -68.00
C PRO A 752 -2.18 2.30 -67.85
N PRO A 753 -1.29 2.46 -66.84
CA PRO A 753 -0.46 3.62 -66.70
C PRO A 753 0.65 3.70 -67.75
N VAL A 754 1.11 4.88 -68.04
CA VAL A 754 2.37 5.15 -68.74
C VAL A 754 3.43 5.54 -67.72
N ILE A 755 4.56 4.86 -67.74
CA ILE A 755 5.66 5.10 -66.79
C ILE A 755 6.85 5.67 -67.58
N GLU A 756 7.40 6.80 -67.14
CA GLU A 756 8.61 7.39 -67.71
C GLU A 756 9.60 7.74 -66.59
N ASP A 757 10.87 7.57 -66.91
CA ASP A 757 11.96 7.96 -66.02
C ASP A 757 12.54 9.30 -66.50
N LEU A 758 12.69 10.27 -65.58
CA LEU A 758 13.21 11.57 -65.83
C LEU A 758 14.43 11.82 -64.92
N ALA A 759 15.61 11.90 -65.55
CA ALA A 759 16.84 12.19 -64.85
C ALA A 759 17.35 13.60 -65.16
N MET A 760 17.79 14.31 -64.13
CA MET A 760 18.26 15.71 -64.24
C MET A 760 19.44 15.98 -63.34
N ILE A 761 20.32 16.88 -63.75
CA ILE A 761 21.40 17.42 -62.96
C ILE A 761 20.96 18.76 -62.39
N VAL A 762 21.10 18.93 -61.09
CA VAL A 762 20.75 20.12 -60.32
C VAL A 762 21.84 20.49 -59.34
N PRO A 763 21.89 21.72 -58.82
CA PRO A 763 22.78 22.08 -57.69
C PRO A 763 22.56 21.17 -56.51
N ASP A 764 23.59 20.88 -55.73
CA ASP A 764 23.52 19.93 -54.60
C ASP A 764 22.55 20.38 -53.47
N GLU A 765 22.35 21.71 -53.32
CA GLU A 765 21.40 22.30 -52.39
C GLU A 765 19.92 22.20 -52.85
N THR A 766 19.64 21.83 -54.08
CA THR A 766 18.26 21.74 -54.58
C THR A 766 17.53 20.63 -53.89
N LEU A 767 16.41 20.97 -53.21
CA LEU A 767 15.59 20.01 -52.50
C LEU A 767 14.73 19.17 -53.44
N SER A 768 14.56 17.86 -53.16
CA SER A 768 13.65 16.98 -53.93
C SER A 768 12.24 17.54 -53.94
N ALA A 769 11.74 18.05 -52.83
CA ALA A 769 10.41 18.66 -52.72
C ALA A 769 10.18 19.82 -53.72
N ALA A 770 11.19 20.64 -53.99
CA ALA A 770 11.06 21.71 -54.97
C ALA A 770 10.94 21.15 -56.37
N ILE A 771 11.66 20.09 -56.72
CA ILE A 771 11.58 19.41 -58.02
C ILE A 771 10.24 18.71 -58.15
N GLU A 772 9.79 17.99 -57.15
CA GLU A 772 8.49 17.31 -57.13
C GLU A 772 7.33 18.28 -57.24
N ALA A 773 7.39 19.42 -56.58
CA ALA A 773 6.36 20.45 -56.68
C ALA A 773 6.20 20.95 -58.15
N VAL A 774 7.31 21.24 -58.81
CA VAL A 774 7.28 21.62 -60.23
C VAL A 774 6.74 20.49 -61.11
N ILE A 775 7.17 19.25 -60.88
CA ILE A 775 6.72 18.07 -61.64
C ILE A 775 5.21 17.87 -61.45
N LYS A 776 4.70 17.93 -60.22
CA LYS A 776 3.30 17.72 -59.87
C LYS A 776 2.41 18.85 -60.46
N GLU A 777 2.84 20.10 -60.34
CA GLU A 777 2.14 21.25 -60.89
C GLU A 777 2.00 21.15 -62.41
N GLN A 778 3.09 20.84 -63.10
CA GLN A 778 3.09 20.79 -64.57
C GLN A 778 2.51 19.49 -65.13
N GLY A 779 2.62 18.39 -64.40
CA GLY A 779 2.05 17.08 -64.71
C GLY A 779 0.51 17.06 -64.64
N GLY A 780 -0.06 17.91 -63.74
CA GLY A 780 -1.49 18.01 -63.57
C GLY A 780 -2.21 16.69 -63.21
N PHE A 781 -3.49 16.58 -63.49
CA PHE A 781 -4.33 15.45 -63.06
C PHE A 781 -3.99 14.08 -63.67
N LEU A 782 -3.27 14.06 -64.79
CA LEU A 782 -2.81 12.82 -65.41
C LEU A 782 -1.56 12.24 -64.76
N LEU A 783 -0.78 13.05 -64.05
CA LEU A 783 0.35 12.54 -63.27
C LEU A 783 -0.13 12.00 -61.93
N LYS A 784 -0.04 10.73 -61.69
CA LYS A 784 -0.53 10.08 -60.48
C LYS A 784 0.53 9.86 -59.40
N GLN A 785 1.78 9.63 -59.83
CA GLN A 785 2.84 9.34 -58.86
C GLN A 785 4.19 9.91 -59.37
N VAL A 786 4.99 10.33 -58.43
CA VAL A 786 6.37 10.83 -58.67
C VAL A 786 7.27 10.20 -57.64
N ASP A 787 8.14 9.34 -58.05
CA ASP A 787 9.05 8.58 -57.16
C ASP A 787 10.51 8.93 -57.47
N LEU A 788 11.24 9.44 -56.49
CA LEU A 788 12.69 9.59 -56.57
C LEU A 788 13.32 8.22 -56.33
N PHE A 789 14.02 7.67 -57.35
CA PHE A 789 14.58 6.30 -57.22
C PHE A 789 16.11 6.28 -57.23
N ASP A 790 16.75 7.37 -57.69
CA ASP A 790 18.22 7.40 -57.71
C ASP A 790 18.75 8.83 -57.48
N ILE A 791 19.85 8.93 -56.73
CA ILE A 791 20.64 10.14 -56.51
C ILE A 791 22.11 9.81 -56.71
N PHE A 792 22.71 10.43 -57.71
CA PHE A 792 24.12 10.22 -58.03
C PHE A 792 24.96 11.50 -57.86
N ARG A 793 26.10 11.36 -57.26
CA ARG A 793 27.14 12.40 -57.10
C ARG A 793 28.47 11.85 -57.61
N GLY A 794 29.14 12.54 -58.46
CA GLY A 794 30.41 12.10 -59.02
C GLY A 794 31.06 13.17 -59.89
N GLU A 795 32.35 13.00 -60.16
CA GLU A 795 33.14 13.95 -60.97
C GLU A 795 32.56 14.17 -62.36
N GLN A 796 31.83 13.21 -62.92
CA GLN A 796 31.21 13.25 -64.25
C GLN A 796 30.09 14.29 -64.42
N ILE A 797 29.49 14.75 -63.29
CA ILE A 797 28.39 15.71 -63.33
C ILE A 797 28.81 17.10 -62.85
N GLY A 798 30.05 17.26 -62.35
CA GLY A 798 30.61 18.50 -61.90
C GLY A 798 30.55 18.69 -60.38
N ALA A 799 31.50 19.45 -59.81
CA ALA A 799 31.56 19.75 -58.39
C ALA A 799 30.34 20.62 -57.99
N GLY A 800 29.71 20.32 -56.82
CA GLY A 800 28.52 21.02 -56.30
C GLY A 800 27.20 20.71 -57.03
N MET A 801 27.19 19.66 -57.86
CA MET A 801 26.01 19.19 -58.59
C MET A 801 25.64 17.77 -58.16
N LYS A 802 24.38 17.42 -58.27
CA LYS A 802 23.84 16.07 -58.13
C LYS A 802 22.90 15.72 -59.27
N SER A 803 22.88 14.46 -59.64
CA SER A 803 21.89 13.89 -60.56
C SER A 803 20.77 13.23 -59.77
N MET A 804 19.55 13.61 -60.08
CA MET A 804 18.36 13.04 -59.45
C MET A 804 17.47 12.42 -60.53
N ALA A 805 17.02 11.15 -60.28
CA ALA A 805 16.21 10.43 -61.25
C ALA A 805 14.85 10.08 -60.64
N TYR A 806 13.81 10.54 -61.30
CA TYR A 806 12.41 10.37 -60.90
C TYR A 806 11.66 9.44 -61.84
N ARG A 807 10.84 8.58 -61.27
CA ARG A 807 9.85 7.79 -62.01
C ARG A 807 8.51 8.53 -61.96
N LEU A 808 7.95 8.79 -63.12
CA LEU A 808 6.70 9.50 -63.29
C LEU A 808 5.64 8.53 -63.85
N THR A 809 4.54 8.38 -63.08
CA THR A 809 3.43 7.49 -63.47
C THR A 809 2.25 8.33 -63.92
N TYR A 810 1.89 8.24 -65.17
CA TYR A 810 0.75 8.95 -65.78
C TYR A 810 -0.40 7.96 -66.03
N GLN A 811 -1.64 8.38 -65.70
CA GLN A 811 -2.82 7.54 -65.92
C GLN A 811 -4.05 8.43 -66.08
N ALA A 812 -4.91 8.06 -67.03
CA ALA A 812 -6.19 8.68 -67.24
C ALA A 812 -7.35 7.79 -66.80
N PRO A 813 -8.41 8.32 -66.16
CA PRO A 813 -9.52 7.52 -65.64
C PRO A 813 -10.46 6.95 -66.73
N ASN A 814 -10.39 7.49 -67.91
CA ASN A 814 -11.40 7.25 -68.96
C ASN A 814 -10.82 6.75 -70.31
N ARG A 815 -9.50 6.61 -70.46
CA ARG A 815 -8.85 6.15 -71.65
C ARG A 815 -7.40 5.74 -71.45
N THR A 816 -6.81 4.96 -72.33
CA THR A 816 -5.37 4.73 -72.40
C THR A 816 -4.66 6.00 -72.91
N LEU A 817 -3.59 6.38 -72.29
CA LEU A 817 -2.72 7.49 -72.70
C LEU A 817 -1.85 7.10 -73.87
N THR A 818 -1.61 8.02 -74.80
CA THR A 818 -0.67 7.83 -75.93
C THR A 818 0.67 8.53 -75.59
N ASP A 819 1.74 8.13 -76.27
CA ASP A 819 3.08 8.75 -76.18
C ASP A 819 3.00 10.25 -76.48
N LYS A 820 2.08 10.70 -77.31
CA LYS A 820 1.86 12.10 -77.61
C LYS A 820 1.22 12.90 -76.49
N ASP A 821 0.35 12.27 -75.73
CA ASP A 821 -0.23 12.89 -74.53
C ASP A 821 0.81 13.09 -73.46
N VAL A 822 1.63 12.12 -73.19
CA VAL A 822 2.66 12.15 -72.16
C VAL A 822 3.86 13.00 -72.58
N GLY A 823 4.27 12.93 -73.85
CA GLY A 823 5.37 13.72 -74.40
C GLY A 823 5.19 15.22 -74.25
N LYS A 824 3.93 15.73 -74.43
CA LYS A 824 3.63 17.16 -74.23
C LYS A 824 3.74 17.56 -72.70
N LEU A 825 3.33 16.71 -71.81
CA LEU A 825 3.46 16.93 -70.40
C LEU A 825 4.95 16.93 -69.99
N ARG A 826 5.71 15.95 -70.49
CA ARG A 826 7.13 15.84 -70.22
C ARG A 826 7.90 17.09 -70.69
N GLU A 827 7.65 17.57 -71.90
CA GLU A 827 8.28 18.79 -72.39
C GLU A 827 7.99 20.00 -71.53
N ARG A 828 6.73 20.14 -71.11
CA ARG A 828 6.32 21.22 -70.21
C ARG A 828 7.01 21.14 -68.81
N ILE A 829 7.09 19.92 -68.25
CA ILE A 829 7.79 19.65 -67.00
C ILE A 829 9.29 20.03 -67.15
N ILE A 830 9.94 19.53 -68.18
CA ILE A 830 11.33 19.80 -68.46
C ILE A 830 11.62 21.34 -68.59
N GLN A 831 10.82 22.02 -69.41
CA GLN A 831 11.00 23.47 -69.60
C GLN A 831 10.86 24.24 -68.28
N GLN A 832 9.89 23.85 -67.46
CA GLN A 832 9.70 24.54 -66.21
C GLN A 832 10.80 24.23 -65.19
N LEU A 833 11.28 22.99 -65.13
CA LEU A 833 12.41 22.59 -64.27
C LEU A 833 13.71 23.33 -64.66
N GLU A 834 13.99 23.45 -65.96
CA GLU A 834 15.12 24.21 -66.45
C GLU A 834 14.99 25.71 -66.09
N LYS A 835 13.83 26.25 -66.24
CA LYS A 835 13.55 27.68 -65.99
C LYS A 835 13.58 28.06 -64.50
N THR A 836 13.04 27.23 -63.62
CA THR A 836 12.85 27.58 -62.22
C THR A 836 14.00 27.10 -61.32
N LEU A 837 14.58 25.95 -61.64
CA LEU A 837 15.57 25.30 -60.79
C LEU A 837 16.96 25.18 -61.50
N GLY A 838 17.06 25.68 -62.70
CA GLY A 838 18.33 25.53 -63.48
C GLY A 838 18.71 24.08 -63.75
N ALA A 839 17.75 23.18 -63.73
CA ALA A 839 17.96 21.79 -63.97
C ALA A 839 18.49 21.51 -65.40
N LYS A 840 19.43 20.58 -65.54
CA LYS A 840 19.86 20.08 -66.87
C LYS A 840 19.34 18.65 -67.01
N VAL A 841 18.32 18.48 -67.87
CA VAL A 841 17.75 17.14 -68.08
C VAL A 841 18.68 16.32 -68.97
N ARG A 842 18.97 15.11 -68.55
CA ARG A 842 19.71 14.12 -69.35
C ARG A 842 18.78 13.56 -70.44
N LYS A 843 19.12 13.77 -71.71
CA LYS A 843 18.40 13.04 -72.80
C LYS A 843 18.90 11.60 -72.77
N ALA A 844 17.97 10.65 -72.78
CA ALA A 844 18.36 9.27 -73.09
C ALA A 844 18.98 9.21 -74.45
N GLU A 845 20.27 8.74 -74.52
CA GLU A 845 20.89 8.37 -75.80
C GLU A 845 20.28 7.10 -76.36
#